data_a1f13932ff8b8426ae6ed2e39c9bb7cc
#
_entry.id   a1f13932ff8b8426ae6ed2e39c9bb7cc
#
_cell.length_a   1.000
_cell.length_b   1.000
_cell.length_c   1.000
_cell.angle_alpha   90.00
_cell.angle_beta   90.00
_cell.angle_gamma   90.00
#
_symmetry.space_group_name_H-M   'P 1'
#
loop_
_entity.id
_entity.type
_entity.pdbx_description
1 polymer ?
#
loop_
_entity_poly.entity_id
_entity_poly.type
_entity_poly.pdbx_seq_one_letter_code
_entity_poly.pdbx_strand_id
1 'polypeptide(L)'
;MQISLIAALALTVAACAGASAQVPTETTSPMVDQKPLTIERLYASPSLSGPAPSGVQYSPDGKRVTFLKARADEASRYDLWQFDVATGEQSMLVDSKLLEPEEVELSEEEKALRERKRIAGRKGIVDYDWGTADTILVPLGGDLHLVTLDADGPSARQLTQTDAFEYDAKVSPGGKFVSFVRDGAVYAIDLASGEESRLTPRAEPENAISYGVAEFVAQEEMSRYTGYWWSPNSRYLAYTKVNESTVDIIPRFDIRAEDVAVIEQRYPRAGRPNAIVDLFVRDMETGDVVEVDWRHDDWGPATDQYLARVNWGGGLMVQSVNRDQTLLQLIEHNFFTDGPMKTGFQSGLLDQSETWINLSKDFKSFGEWGIIYSTEQDGFRHLRYRPTGSEAGTPVTVGEWSIDALLYTDGLNVFFTGYEDTPLERHFYQVQMQGHIVPAEDQPIQTTPTRITELGKSWSITMSPDGQSFVGTSSSPTQPSQTGLYKADGSLITWIEENALNEDHPYAPYLAEHTVPEYGTLTAEDGQTLYYSIQLPPSFDPSKKYPALVEVYGGPHVQTVTRNWERLSDQFYSREGYVVFRLDNRGSSNRGKKFEDVIYRQTGGPEVRDQLLGVEWLKSQPFIDADRVGIQGWSYGGYMTLMTILQAPEGTFAAAVAGAPVTDWSLYDTFYTERYMDTPQDNPDGYEKSSVFYHLDRLEGELTPLMLIHGMADDNVTFDNTTRLMAELQEKGLMFDLMTYPGQRHGIRGEALQVHLMKTRMAFLDRKLKDGE
;
A
#
# COMPACT_ATOMS: atom_id res chain seq x y z
N MET A 1 17.84 -61.39 -23.21
CA MET A 1 19.25 -61.87 -23.23
C MET A 1 20.03 -60.75 -22.56
N GLN A 2 20.31 -60.92 -21.23
CA GLN A 2 21.62 -61.14 -20.62
C GLN A 2 22.53 -59.90 -20.73
N ILE A 3 23.23 -59.36 -19.73
CA ILE A 3 23.61 -59.86 -18.40
C ILE A 3 24.10 -58.65 -17.59
N SER A 4 23.89 -58.71 -16.27
CA SER A 4 24.46 -57.86 -15.21
C SER A 4 26.00 -57.85 -15.16
N LEU A 5 26.60 -56.76 -14.67
CA LEU A 5 27.90 -56.88 -13.97
C LEU A 5 27.96 -55.90 -12.77
N ILE A 6 28.04 -56.49 -11.58
CA ILE A 6 28.40 -55.88 -10.29
C ILE A 6 29.93 -55.87 -10.20
N ALA A 7 30.51 -54.74 -9.80
CA ALA A 7 31.87 -54.70 -9.36
C ALA A 7 31.97 -54.02 -7.98
N ALA A 8 32.26 -54.84 -6.99
CA ALA A 8 32.66 -54.41 -5.65
C ALA A 8 34.12 -53.95 -5.65
N LEU A 9 34.45 -52.90 -4.90
CA LEU A 9 35.83 -52.51 -4.63
C LEU A 9 36.04 -52.44 -3.11
N ALA A 10 37.05 -53.19 -2.66
CA ALA A 10 37.36 -53.43 -1.28
C ALA A 10 38.11 -52.26 -0.61
N LEU A 11 37.86 -52.12 0.70
CA LEU A 11 38.61 -51.26 1.63
C LEU A 11 40.10 -51.68 1.74
N THR A 12 40.98 -50.69 1.74
CA THR A 12 42.27 -50.77 2.36
C THR A 12 42.37 -49.77 3.50
N VAL A 13 42.56 -50.32 4.73
CA VAL A 13 42.84 -49.57 5.96
C VAL A 13 44.33 -49.28 6.00
N ALA A 14 44.71 -48.00 6.07
CA ALA A 14 46.03 -47.57 6.48
C ALA A 14 45.92 -46.78 7.78
N ALA A 15 46.47 -47.35 8.85
CA ALA A 15 46.61 -46.66 10.12
C ALA A 15 47.82 -45.72 10.07
N CYS A 16 47.61 -44.46 10.43
CA CYS A 16 48.61 -43.50 10.86
C CYS A 16 48.20 -42.86 12.18
N ALA A 17 49.14 -42.91 13.11
CA ALA A 17 49.00 -42.52 14.49
C ALA A 17 48.99 -40.97 14.70
N GLY A 18 48.18 -40.53 15.62
CA GLY A 18 48.49 -39.52 16.63
C GLY A 18 48.74 -38.07 16.20
N ALA A 19 47.68 -37.25 16.18
CA ALA A 19 47.75 -35.87 16.64
C ALA A 19 46.41 -35.54 17.34
N SER A 20 46.47 -35.28 18.63
CA SER A 20 45.33 -34.79 19.43
C SER A 20 44.96 -33.41 18.92
N ALA A 21 43.94 -33.31 18.07
CA ALA A 21 43.27 -32.07 17.81
C ALA A 21 42.39 -31.75 19.03
N GLN A 22 42.67 -30.64 19.70
CA GLN A 22 41.77 -30.04 20.68
C GLN A 22 40.45 -29.76 20.00
N VAL A 23 39.39 -30.35 20.51
CA VAL A 23 38.00 -29.99 20.20
C VAL A 23 37.86 -28.50 20.54
N PRO A 24 37.40 -27.65 19.62
CA PRO A 24 37.05 -26.29 20.00
C PRO A 24 35.96 -26.40 21.05
N THR A 25 36.17 -25.81 22.21
CA THR A 25 35.11 -25.54 23.18
C THR A 25 34.01 -24.78 22.46
N GLU A 26 32.83 -25.36 22.34
CA GLU A 26 31.62 -24.64 22.02
C GLU A 26 31.55 -23.45 22.97
N THR A 27 31.74 -22.26 22.44
CA THR A 27 31.34 -21.03 23.11
C THR A 27 29.83 -21.10 23.18
N THR A 28 29.30 -21.50 24.33
CA THR A 28 27.89 -21.34 24.65
C THR A 28 27.62 -19.84 24.60
N SER A 29 26.99 -19.41 23.52
CA SER A 29 26.32 -18.06 23.48
C SER A 29 25.48 -17.96 24.73
N PRO A 30 25.52 -16.83 25.46
CA PRO A 30 24.64 -16.64 26.60
C PRO A 30 23.20 -16.86 26.13
N MET A 31 22.48 -17.76 26.80
CA MET A 31 21.08 -18.03 26.52
C MET A 31 20.29 -16.76 26.89
N VAL A 32 19.73 -16.08 25.90
CA VAL A 32 18.76 -15.00 26.15
C VAL A 32 17.60 -15.62 26.93
N ASP A 33 17.21 -15.01 28.05
CA ASP A 33 16.09 -15.47 28.86
C ASP A 33 14.81 -15.47 27.99
N GLN A 34 14.25 -16.65 27.76
CA GLN A 34 13.00 -16.80 27.01
C GLN A 34 11.84 -16.16 27.81
N LYS A 35 10.99 -15.41 27.12
CA LYS A 35 9.81 -14.78 27.69
C LYS A 35 8.55 -15.17 26.91
N PRO A 36 7.40 -15.30 27.56
CA PRO A 36 6.15 -15.45 26.84
C PRO A 36 5.87 -14.17 26.04
N LEU A 37 5.45 -14.31 24.80
CA LEU A 37 4.97 -13.20 23.98
C LEU A 37 3.56 -12.86 24.43
N THR A 38 3.36 -11.65 24.97
CA THR A 38 2.04 -11.21 25.43
C THR A 38 1.43 -10.22 24.44
N ILE A 39 0.10 -10.04 24.51
CA ILE A 39 -0.61 -9.06 23.67
C ILE A 39 -0.08 -7.65 23.91
N GLU A 40 0.20 -7.27 25.14
CA GLU A 40 0.76 -5.97 25.48
C GLU A 40 2.12 -5.77 24.80
N ARG A 41 2.98 -6.81 24.79
CA ARG A 41 4.30 -6.70 24.18
C ARG A 41 4.27 -6.57 22.65
N LEU A 42 3.23 -7.08 21.99
CA LEU A 42 3.06 -6.93 20.54
C LEU A 42 3.01 -5.45 20.12
N TYR A 43 2.43 -4.60 20.97
CA TYR A 43 2.16 -3.20 20.68
C TYR A 43 3.05 -2.20 21.44
N ALA A 44 3.77 -2.67 22.43
CA ALA A 44 4.66 -1.83 23.23
C ALA A 44 5.96 -1.45 22.52
N SER A 45 6.53 -0.31 22.93
CA SER A 45 7.86 0.13 22.49
C SER A 45 8.99 -0.60 23.23
N PRO A 46 10.13 -0.83 22.61
CA PRO A 46 10.41 -0.70 21.18
C PRO A 46 9.72 -1.79 20.34
N SER A 47 9.50 -1.51 19.06
CA SER A 47 8.90 -2.49 18.12
C SER A 47 9.63 -3.82 18.16
N LEU A 48 8.88 -4.92 18.18
CA LEU A 48 9.44 -6.27 18.10
C LEU A 48 10.09 -6.59 16.74
N SER A 49 9.70 -5.90 15.67
CA SER A 49 10.36 -6.03 14.37
C SER A 49 11.67 -5.23 14.28
N GLY A 50 12.08 -4.59 15.37
CA GLY A 50 13.25 -3.71 15.39
C GLY A 50 13.04 -2.39 14.67
N PRO A 51 14.10 -1.60 14.48
CA PRO A 51 14.06 -0.36 13.75
C PRO A 51 13.85 -0.61 12.25
N ALA A 52 12.96 0.18 11.62
CA ALA A 52 12.70 0.12 10.20
C ALA A 52 12.64 1.54 9.62
N PRO A 53 13.69 2.00 8.91
CA PRO A 53 13.65 3.25 8.15
C PRO A 53 12.46 3.28 7.19
N SER A 54 11.75 4.42 7.14
CA SER A 54 10.63 4.64 6.24
C SER A 54 10.72 6.01 5.58
N GLY A 55 9.99 6.24 4.48
CA GLY A 55 10.07 7.50 3.74
C GLY A 55 11.48 7.77 3.22
N VAL A 56 12.17 6.74 2.76
CA VAL A 56 13.56 6.83 2.29
C VAL A 56 13.62 7.65 1.01
N GLN A 57 14.48 8.68 1.00
CA GLN A 57 14.74 9.54 -0.15
C GLN A 57 16.23 9.81 -0.29
N TYR A 58 16.69 9.97 -1.53
CA TYR A 58 17.99 10.57 -1.80
C TYR A 58 17.90 12.10 -1.83
N SER A 59 18.95 12.77 -1.41
CA SER A 59 19.13 14.20 -1.74
C SER A 59 19.20 14.37 -3.27
N PRO A 60 18.80 15.53 -3.81
CA PRO A 60 18.86 15.78 -5.25
C PRO A 60 20.25 15.60 -5.89
N ASP A 61 21.32 15.76 -5.13
CA ASP A 61 22.71 15.54 -5.57
C ASP A 61 23.23 14.11 -5.31
N GLY A 62 22.39 13.22 -4.76
CA GLY A 62 22.72 11.83 -4.47
C GLY A 62 23.71 11.58 -3.33
N LYS A 63 24.15 12.62 -2.61
CA LYS A 63 25.18 12.47 -1.57
C LYS A 63 24.67 12.04 -0.21
N ARG A 64 23.37 12.22 0.04
CA ARG A 64 22.72 11.84 1.29
C ARG A 64 21.53 10.96 1.01
N VAL A 65 21.26 10.05 1.94
CA VAL A 65 19.97 9.34 2.06
C VAL A 65 19.30 9.83 3.32
N THR A 66 18.07 10.31 3.22
CA THR A 66 17.25 10.68 4.37
C THR A 66 16.12 9.68 4.58
N PHE A 67 15.67 9.56 5.81
CA PHE A 67 14.60 8.64 6.18
C PHE A 67 14.01 9.02 7.53
N LEU A 68 12.79 8.55 7.76
CA LEU A 68 12.10 8.63 9.03
C LEU A 68 12.42 7.38 9.87
N LYS A 69 12.81 7.60 11.13
CA LYS A 69 13.09 6.52 12.08
C LYS A 69 12.29 6.72 13.36
N ALA A 70 11.60 5.67 13.77
CA ALA A 70 10.84 5.66 15.02
C ALA A 70 11.78 5.78 16.24
N ARG A 71 11.35 6.48 17.27
CA ARG A 71 12.08 6.59 18.53
C ARG A 71 12.03 5.26 19.30
N ALA A 72 13.10 4.94 19.99
CA ALA A 72 13.17 3.73 20.79
C ALA A 72 12.23 3.78 22.01
N ASP A 73 12.03 4.99 22.56
CA ASP A 73 11.16 5.24 23.71
C ASP A 73 9.69 5.44 23.34
N GLU A 74 9.39 5.73 22.04
CA GLU A 74 8.04 5.98 21.54
C GLU A 74 7.94 5.53 20.08
N ALA A 75 7.60 4.27 19.84
CA ALA A 75 7.62 3.65 18.50
C ALA A 75 6.63 4.28 17.50
N SER A 76 5.66 5.06 17.96
CA SER A 76 4.73 5.83 17.12
C SER A 76 5.28 7.17 16.66
N ARG A 77 6.32 7.73 17.30
CA ARG A 77 6.91 9.04 16.99
C ARG A 77 8.17 8.89 16.15
N TYR A 78 8.24 9.65 15.07
CA TYR A 78 9.32 9.60 14.10
C TYR A 78 10.14 10.89 14.09
N ASP A 79 11.46 10.74 13.93
CA ASP A 79 12.43 11.80 13.69
C ASP A 79 13.00 11.67 12.28
N LEU A 80 13.52 12.77 11.73
CA LEU A 80 14.19 12.77 10.43
C LEU A 80 15.70 12.51 10.62
N TRP A 81 16.20 11.52 9.92
CA TRP A 81 17.60 11.08 9.94
C TRP A 81 18.23 11.20 8.57
N GLN A 82 19.56 11.32 8.54
CA GLN A 82 20.36 11.22 7.33
C GLN A 82 21.43 10.15 7.45
N PHE A 83 21.86 9.70 6.29
CA PHE A 83 23.01 8.86 6.07
C PHE A 83 23.87 9.49 4.98
N ASP A 84 25.15 9.78 5.25
CA ASP A 84 26.10 10.30 4.27
C ASP A 84 26.64 9.16 3.41
N VAL A 85 26.42 9.24 2.09
CA VAL A 85 26.75 8.15 1.15
C VAL A 85 28.27 7.93 1.04
N ALA A 86 29.09 8.96 1.22
CA ALA A 86 30.54 8.87 1.06
C ALA A 86 31.24 8.36 2.33
N THR A 87 30.78 8.79 3.51
CA THR A 87 31.42 8.43 4.80
C THR A 87 30.78 7.24 5.48
N GLY A 88 29.50 6.94 5.18
CA GLY A 88 28.70 5.95 5.89
C GLY A 88 28.24 6.41 7.27
N GLU A 89 28.41 7.69 7.60
CA GLU A 89 27.97 8.24 8.87
C GLU A 89 26.46 8.49 8.89
N GLN A 90 25.83 8.14 10.01
CA GLN A 90 24.41 8.36 10.26
C GLN A 90 24.19 9.36 11.38
N SER A 91 23.31 10.33 11.20
CA SER A 91 22.96 11.32 12.21
C SER A 91 21.50 11.74 12.14
N MET A 92 20.93 12.15 13.28
CA MET A 92 19.61 12.77 13.33
C MET A 92 19.70 14.17 12.76
N LEU A 93 18.87 14.48 11.76
CA LEU A 93 18.76 15.84 11.20
C LEU A 93 17.79 16.70 11.99
N VAL A 94 16.63 16.14 12.33
CA VAL A 94 15.57 16.87 13.02
C VAL A 94 14.98 15.99 14.11
N ASP A 95 15.04 16.46 15.34
CA ASP A 95 14.33 15.90 16.50
C ASP A 95 12.92 16.49 16.53
N SER A 96 11.91 15.65 16.32
CA SER A 96 10.51 16.07 16.30
C SER A 96 10.05 16.70 17.62
N LYS A 97 10.61 16.25 18.77
CA LYS A 97 10.26 16.80 20.10
C LYS A 97 10.83 18.20 20.34
N LEU A 98 11.89 18.59 19.61
CA LEU A 98 12.44 19.95 19.70
C LEU A 98 11.60 20.95 18.90
N LEU A 99 11.02 20.53 17.78
CA LEU A 99 10.15 21.37 16.95
C LEU A 99 8.71 21.40 17.49
N GLU A 100 8.21 20.27 18.01
CA GLU A 100 6.86 20.11 18.56
C GLU A 100 6.97 19.49 19.96
N PRO A 101 7.26 20.29 21.00
CA PRO A 101 7.42 19.79 22.37
C PRO A 101 6.11 19.28 22.99
N GLU A 102 4.96 19.82 22.57
CA GLU A 102 3.62 19.41 22.99
C GLU A 102 2.85 18.86 21.77
N GLU A 103 2.03 17.83 21.98
CA GLU A 103 1.20 17.29 20.90
C GLU A 103 0.11 18.30 20.51
N VAL A 104 0.03 18.62 19.22
CA VAL A 104 -1.02 19.45 18.66
C VAL A 104 -2.20 18.57 18.24
N GLU A 105 -3.42 19.00 18.54
CA GLU A 105 -4.61 18.34 18.03
C GLU A 105 -4.69 18.53 16.51
N LEU A 106 -4.74 17.41 15.77
CA LEU A 106 -4.81 17.43 14.32
C LEU A 106 -6.18 17.91 13.85
N SER A 107 -6.22 18.69 12.77
CA SER A 107 -7.47 19.04 12.09
C SER A 107 -8.18 17.81 11.52
N GLU A 108 -9.46 17.93 11.19
CA GLU A 108 -10.20 16.82 10.56
C GLU A 108 -9.65 16.47 9.16
N GLU A 109 -9.17 17.47 8.41
CA GLU A 109 -8.51 17.29 7.12
C GLU A 109 -7.22 16.49 7.25
N GLU A 110 -6.38 16.82 8.25
CA GLU A 110 -5.15 16.08 8.50
C GLU A 110 -5.42 14.66 8.97
N LYS A 111 -6.36 14.48 9.90
CA LYS A 111 -6.78 13.14 10.36
C LYS A 111 -7.23 12.29 9.18
N ALA A 112 -8.06 12.86 8.27
CA ALA A 112 -8.54 12.17 7.08
C ALA A 112 -7.40 11.85 6.10
N LEU A 113 -6.50 12.82 5.83
CA LEU A 113 -5.35 12.60 4.94
C LEU A 113 -4.40 11.52 5.47
N ARG A 114 -4.11 11.53 6.78
CA ARG A 114 -3.26 10.49 7.42
C ARG A 114 -3.90 9.11 7.37
N GLU A 115 -5.22 9.01 7.53
CA GLU A 115 -5.92 7.72 7.39
C GLU A 115 -5.78 7.17 5.95
N ARG A 116 -6.01 8.01 4.92
CA ARG A 116 -5.87 7.65 3.50
C ARG A 116 -4.42 7.31 3.11
N LYS A 117 -3.43 8.02 3.67
CA LYS A 117 -2.01 7.69 3.53
C LYS A 117 -1.58 6.46 4.36
N ARG A 118 -2.47 5.88 5.17
CA ARG A 118 -2.22 4.75 6.09
C ARG A 118 -1.14 5.04 7.15
N ILE A 119 -1.01 6.31 7.55
CA ILE A 119 -0.05 6.79 8.56
C ILE A 119 -0.72 7.41 9.79
N ALA A 120 -2.02 7.23 9.99
CA ALA A 120 -2.79 7.84 11.08
C ALA A 120 -2.27 7.50 12.50
N GLY A 121 -1.56 6.38 12.67
CA GLY A 121 -0.95 6.00 13.93
C GLY A 121 0.43 6.63 14.19
N ARG A 122 0.96 7.44 13.27
CA ARG A 122 2.30 8.06 13.40
C ARG A 122 2.21 9.44 14.03
N LYS A 123 3.23 9.77 14.82
CA LYS A 123 3.42 11.08 15.48
C LYS A 123 4.77 11.68 15.07
N GLY A 124 4.98 12.95 15.38
CA GLY A 124 6.17 13.69 15.00
C GLY A 124 6.25 13.91 13.50
N ILE A 125 7.45 13.77 12.91
CA ILE A 125 7.66 13.97 11.48
C ILE A 125 7.13 12.74 10.72
N VAL A 126 6.08 12.92 9.93
CA VAL A 126 5.42 11.84 9.18
C VAL A 126 5.63 11.95 7.68
N ASP A 127 6.06 13.13 7.22
CA ASP A 127 6.35 13.45 5.82
C ASP A 127 7.43 14.52 5.74
N TYR A 128 8.17 14.59 4.63
CA TYR A 128 9.15 15.63 4.34
C TYR A 128 9.45 15.64 2.84
N ASP A 129 9.95 16.77 2.33
CA ASP A 129 10.29 16.93 0.93
C ASP A 129 11.66 17.63 0.76
N TRP A 130 12.47 17.15 -0.18
CA TRP A 130 13.70 17.82 -0.56
C TRP A 130 13.42 19.03 -1.45
N GLY A 131 13.98 20.19 -1.08
CA GLY A 131 13.94 21.36 -1.93
C GLY A 131 15.15 21.41 -2.86
N THR A 132 16.31 21.63 -2.28
CA THR A 132 17.62 21.62 -2.96
C THR A 132 18.50 20.59 -2.28
N ALA A 133 19.75 20.42 -2.72
CA ALA A 133 20.71 19.54 -2.03
C ALA A 133 20.96 19.91 -0.55
N ASP A 134 20.62 21.15 -0.17
CA ASP A 134 20.89 21.70 1.16
C ASP A 134 19.63 22.15 1.91
N THR A 135 18.43 21.87 1.40
CA THR A 135 17.17 22.26 2.06
C THR A 135 16.13 21.15 2.07
N ILE A 136 15.51 20.96 3.22
CA ILE A 136 14.41 19.99 3.43
C ILE A 136 13.23 20.73 4.05
N LEU A 137 12.04 20.50 3.51
CA LEU A 137 10.78 20.99 4.04
C LEU A 137 10.17 19.92 4.95
N VAL A 138 9.80 20.31 6.17
CA VAL A 138 9.22 19.43 7.18
C VAL A 138 7.90 20.03 7.65
N PRO A 139 6.74 19.50 7.22
CA PRO A 139 5.45 19.79 7.83
C PRO A 139 5.36 19.14 9.21
N LEU A 140 5.02 19.94 10.24
CA LEU A 140 4.90 19.43 11.61
C LEU A 140 3.98 20.32 12.44
N GLY A 141 3.04 19.74 13.17
CA GLY A 141 2.14 20.46 14.06
C GLY A 141 1.15 21.40 13.36
N GLY A 142 0.89 21.21 12.05
CA GLY A 142 0.04 22.08 11.23
C GLY A 142 0.83 23.19 10.53
N ASP A 143 2.08 23.43 10.92
CA ASP A 143 2.97 24.44 10.37
C ASP A 143 4.10 23.86 9.52
N LEU A 144 4.80 24.73 8.79
CA LEU A 144 5.90 24.36 7.91
C LEU A 144 7.25 24.82 8.46
N HIS A 145 8.22 23.92 8.42
CA HIS A 145 9.60 24.19 8.83
C HIS A 145 10.54 23.93 7.66
N LEU A 146 11.42 24.89 7.37
CA LEU A 146 12.51 24.71 6.41
C LEU A 146 13.80 24.39 7.18
N VAL A 147 14.36 23.23 6.92
CA VAL A 147 15.64 22.79 7.46
C VAL A 147 16.72 23.08 6.43
N THR A 148 17.73 23.86 6.81
CA THR A 148 18.90 24.14 6.00
C THR A 148 20.10 23.36 6.52
N LEU A 149 20.84 22.73 5.62
CA LEU A 149 22.00 21.90 5.91
C LEU A 149 23.28 22.68 5.66
N ASP A 150 23.71 23.44 6.65
CA ASP A 150 24.92 24.26 6.59
C ASP A 150 26.15 23.50 7.09
N ALA A 151 27.33 24.07 6.86
CA ALA A 151 28.62 23.53 7.34
C ALA A 151 28.68 23.41 8.88
N ASP A 152 27.95 24.26 9.59
CA ASP A 152 27.88 24.29 11.05
C ASP A 152 26.83 23.31 11.61
N GLY A 153 26.10 22.58 10.75
CA GLY A 153 25.06 21.62 11.08
C GLY A 153 23.66 22.05 10.59
N PRO A 154 22.63 21.19 10.81
CA PRO A 154 21.27 21.50 10.40
C PRO A 154 20.66 22.61 11.27
N SER A 155 19.98 23.56 10.61
CA SER A 155 19.21 24.62 11.25
C SER A 155 17.77 24.60 10.74
N ALA A 156 16.79 24.72 11.63
CA ALA A 156 15.37 24.74 11.28
C ALA A 156 14.80 26.16 11.44
N ARG A 157 14.09 26.64 10.42
CA ARG A 157 13.34 27.89 10.46
C ARG A 157 11.86 27.60 10.22
N GLN A 158 11.01 28.01 11.14
CA GLN A 158 9.56 27.97 10.97
C GLN A 158 9.16 28.99 9.88
N LEU A 159 8.38 28.55 8.91
CA LEU A 159 7.91 29.36 7.78
C LEU A 159 6.53 29.92 8.00
N THR A 160 5.65 29.11 8.63
CA THR A 160 4.26 29.48 8.94
C THR A 160 4.02 29.37 10.44
N GLN A 161 3.08 30.17 10.95
CA GLN A 161 2.58 30.10 12.31
C GLN A 161 1.15 30.59 12.29
N THR A 162 0.22 29.66 11.99
CA THR A 162 -1.19 30.00 11.79
C THR A 162 -2.08 29.01 12.58
N ASP A 163 -3.34 29.41 12.80
CA ASP A 163 -4.33 28.50 13.40
C ASP A 163 -4.90 27.52 12.33
N ALA A 164 -4.62 27.77 11.05
CA ALA A 164 -5.02 26.91 9.94
C ALA A 164 -3.96 25.85 9.69
N PHE A 165 -4.39 24.74 9.11
CA PHE A 165 -3.53 23.63 8.77
C PHE A 165 -2.94 23.79 7.36
N GLU A 166 -1.60 23.77 7.23
CA GLU A 166 -0.89 23.75 5.96
C GLU A 166 -0.52 22.32 5.57
N TYR A 167 -0.97 21.88 4.40
CA TYR A 167 -0.71 20.54 3.92
C TYR A 167 -0.30 20.51 2.44
N ASP A 168 0.12 19.33 1.95
CA ASP A 168 0.64 19.14 0.59
C ASP A 168 1.76 20.15 0.26
N ALA A 169 2.65 20.41 1.22
CA ALA A 169 3.69 21.41 1.10
C ALA A 169 4.84 20.92 0.21
N LYS A 170 5.36 21.80 -0.64
CA LYS A 170 6.45 21.50 -1.60
C LYS A 170 7.42 22.66 -1.74
N VAL A 171 8.68 22.34 -1.93
CA VAL A 171 9.65 23.32 -2.43
C VAL A 171 9.58 23.34 -3.96
N SER A 172 9.50 24.52 -4.59
CA SER A 172 9.59 24.59 -6.05
C SER A 172 10.95 24.05 -6.53
N PRO A 173 11.04 23.36 -7.69
CA PRO A 173 12.28 22.72 -8.15
C PRO A 173 13.51 23.64 -8.21
N GLY A 174 13.30 24.95 -8.46
CA GLY A 174 14.35 25.96 -8.42
C GLY A 174 14.70 26.47 -7.02
N GLY A 175 14.10 25.96 -5.95
CA GLY A 175 14.39 26.35 -4.58
C GLY A 175 13.93 27.77 -4.20
N LYS A 176 13.10 28.41 -5.04
CA LYS A 176 12.68 29.80 -4.84
C LYS A 176 11.47 29.94 -3.92
N PHE A 177 10.52 29.02 -4.02
CA PHE A 177 9.25 29.08 -3.32
C PHE A 177 9.03 27.83 -2.45
N VAL A 178 8.38 28.00 -1.31
CA VAL A 178 7.69 26.94 -0.60
C VAL A 178 6.19 27.16 -0.82
N SER A 179 5.53 26.20 -1.41
CA SER A 179 4.09 26.22 -1.69
C SER A 179 3.35 25.19 -0.83
N PHE A 180 2.08 25.46 -0.54
CA PHE A 180 1.24 24.62 0.30
C PHE A 180 -0.24 24.92 0.06
N VAL A 181 -1.10 24.02 0.51
CA VAL A 181 -2.54 24.24 0.54
C VAL A 181 -2.94 24.68 1.95
N ARG A 182 -3.75 25.74 2.02
CA ARG A 182 -4.40 26.25 3.23
C ARG A 182 -5.81 26.74 2.89
N ASP A 183 -6.79 26.34 3.68
CA ASP A 183 -8.20 26.71 3.47
C ASP A 183 -8.69 26.47 2.02
N GLY A 184 -8.30 25.31 1.43
CA GLY A 184 -8.68 24.93 0.07
C GLY A 184 -8.15 25.82 -1.05
N ALA A 185 -7.03 26.51 -0.85
CA ALA A 185 -6.33 27.32 -1.86
C ALA A 185 -4.81 27.13 -1.77
N VAL A 186 -4.10 27.29 -2.90
CA VAL A 186 -2.64 27.20 -2.95
C VAL A 186 -2.00 28.53 -2.62
N TYR A 187 -1.07 28.52 -1.70
CA TYR A 187 -0.21 29.64 -1.30
C TYR A 187 1.24 29.33 -1.60
N ALA A 188 2.08 30.36 -1.68
CA ALA A 188 3.54 30.21 -1.72
C ALA A 188 4.22 31.33 -0.94
N ILE A 189 5.33 30.96 -0.29
CA ILE A 189 6.28 31.88 0.35
C ILE A 189 7.50 31.98 -0.56
N ASP A 190 7.87 33.19 -0.98
CA ASP A 190 9.16 33.45 -1.61
C ASP A 190 10.24 33.39 -0.53
N LEU A 191 11.18 32.46 -0.67
CA LEU A 191 12.17 32.18 0.37
C LEU A 191 13.21 33.30 0.55
N ALA A 192 13.40 34.14 -0.48
CA ALA A 192 14.34 35.27 -0.43
C ALA A 192 13.72 36.47 0.27
N SER A 193 12.47 36.81 -0.02
CA SER A 193 11.79 37.97 0.59
C SER A 193 11.00 37.62 1.86
N GLY A 194 10.59 36.37 2.02
CA GLY A 194 9.66 35.94 3.05
C GLY A 194 8.21 36.35 2.77
N GLU A 195 7.90 36.87 1.59
CA GLU A 195 6.55 37.30 1.22
C GLU A 195 5.68 36.10 0.89
N GLU A 196 4.51 35.99 1.54
CA GLU A 196 3.48 35.00 1.23
C GLU A 196 2.51 35.58 0.19
N SER A 197 2.17 34.76 -0.81
CA SER A 197 1.19 35.09 -1.82
C SER A 197 0.27 33.92 -2.12
N ARG A 198 -1.00 34.21 -2.44
CA ARG A 198 -1.94 33.19 -2.89
C ARG A 198 -1.83 33.00 -4.41
N LEU A 199 -1.67 31.75 -4.84
CA LEU A 199 -1.46 31.41 -6.25
C LEU A 199 -2.73 31.03 -7.02
N THR A 200 -3.80 30.63 -6.30
CA THR A 200 -5.08 30.24 -6.89
C THR A 200 -6.21 31.19 -6.45
N PRO A 201 -7.41 31.12 -7.03
CA PRO A 201 -8.58 31.77 -6.43
C PRO A 201 -8.81 31.31 -4.99
N ARG A 202 -9.63 32.02 -4.23
CA ARG A 202 -10.09 31.55 -2.90
C ARG A 202 -11.04 30.39 -3.08
N ALA A 203 -10.98 29.45 -2.14
CA ALA A 203 -12.03 28.46 -2.01
C ALA A 203 -13.38 29.13 -1.74
N GLU A 204 -14.42 28.48 -2.18
CA GLU A 204 -15.83 28.89 -2.00
C GLU A 204 -16.58 27.76 -1.26
N PRO A 205 -16.39 27.63 0.07
CA PRO A 205 -16.98 26.52 0.84
C PRO A 205 -18.50 26.42 0.69
N GLU A 206 -19.20 27.55 0.58
CA GLU A 206 -20.64 27.62 0.37
C GLU A 206 -21.08 27.00 -0.97
N ASN A 207 -20.18 26.94 -1.96
CA ASN A 207 -20.39 26.31 -3.26
C ASN A 207 -19.69 24.95 -3.38
N ALA A 208 -19.03 24.50 -2.31
CA ALA A 208 -18.18 23.30 -2.27
C ALA A 208 -17.07 23.32 -3.34
N ILE A 209 -16.39 24.47 -3.53
CA ILE A 209 -15.31 24.67 -4.49
C ILE A 209 -14.00 24.91 -3.73
N SER A 210 -12.97 24.15 -4.12
CA SER A 210 -11.61 24.27 -3.63
C SER A 210 -10.60 24.23 -4.78
N TYR A 211 -9.35 24.64 -4.50
CA TYR A 211 -8.28 24.74 -5.49
C TYR A 211 -6.99 24.10 -4.97
N GLY A 212 -6.30 23.35 -5.85
CA GLY A 212 -5.04 22.71 -5.52
C GLY A 212 -5.16 21.52 -4.56
N VAL A 213 -6.34 20.97 -4.41
CA VAL A 213 -6.64 19.80 -3.59
C VAL A 213 -6.94 18.58 -4.44
N ALA A 214 -6.81 17.40 -3.86
CA ALA A 214 -7.30 16.16 -4.44
C ALA A 214 -8.66 15.82 -3.82
N GLU A 215 -9.64 15.47 -4.65
CA GLU A 215 -10.96 15.01 -4.23
C GLU A 215 -10.91 13.64 -3.54
N PHE A 216 -12.00 13.24 -2.87
CA PHE A 216 -12.08 12.02 -2.06
C PHE A 216 -11.54 10.77 -2.76
N VAL A 217 -12.08 10.41 -3.94
CA VAL A 217 -11.69 9.18 -4.66
C VAL A 217 -10.24 9.22 -5.18
N ALA A 218 -9.72 10.42 -5.47
CA ALA A 218 -8.32 10.56 -5.84
C ALA A 218 -7.38 10.22 -4.68
N GLN A 219 -7.74 10.66 -3.47
CA GLN A 219 -6.96 10.37 -2.26
C GLN A 219 -7.08 8.92 -1.81
N GLU A 220 -8.32 8.40 -1.74
CA GLU A 220 -8.59 7.05 -1.22
C GLU A 220 -8.17 5.96 -2.20
N GLU A 221 -8.55 6.09 -3.49
CA GLU A 221 -8.48 5.00 -4.45
C GLU A 221 -7.39 5.16 -5.52
N MET A 222 -7.00 6.38 -5.87
CA MET A 222 -5.98 6.61 -6.88
C MET A 222 -4.58 6.86 -6.29
N SER A 223 -4.42 6.95 -4.97
CA SER A 223 -3.17 7.36 -4.30
C SER A 223 -2.64 8.70 -4.84
N ARG A 224 -3.54 9.63 -5.17
CA ARG A 224 -3.26 10.99 -5.56
C ARG A 224 -3.66 11.93 -4.44
N TYR A 225 -2.69 12.33 -3.60
CA TYR A 225 -2.90 13.18 -2.42
C TYR A 225 -2.67 14.66 -2.70
N THR A 226 -2.26 15.00 -3.93
CA THR A 226 -1.91 16.35 -4.37
C THR A 226 -2.88 16.85 -5.43
N GLY A 227 -3.13 18.16 -5.41
CA GLY A 227 -3.89 18.85 -6.42
C GLY A 227 -3.10 19.94 -7.14
N TYR A 228 -1.77 20.07 -6.95
CA TYR A 228 -0.96 21.02 -7.70
C TYR A 228 0.47 20.52 -7.95
N TRP A 229 1.08 20.99 -9.05
CA TRP A 229 2.36 20.48 -9.54
C TRP A 229 3.21 21.58 -10.16
N TRP A 230 4.45 21.74 -9.68
CA TRP A 230 5.40 22.63 -10.26
C TRP A 230 6.04 22.05 -11.52
N SER A 231 6.25 22.88 -12.56
CA SER A 231 7.14 22.54 -13.67
C SER A 231 8.59 22.47 -13.22
N PRO A 232 9.46 21.66 -13.87
CA PRO A 232 10.87 21.50 -13.47
C PRO A 232 11.67 22.81 -13.42
N ASN A 233 11.28 23.80 -14.22
CA ASN A 233 11.91 25.13 -14.25
C ASN A 233 11.25 26.13 -13.27
N SER A 234 10.29 25.70 -12.45
CA SER A 234 9.51 26.53 -11.51
C SER A 234 8.74 27.69 -12.15
N ARG A 235 8.59 27.69 -13.48
CA ARG A 235 7.87 28.76 -14.20
C ARG A 235 6.38 28.54 -14.19
N TYR A 236 5.93 27.26 -14.29
CA TYR A 236 4.51 26.93 -14.37
C TYR A 236 4.06 26.16 -13.12
N LEU A 237 2.84 26.48 -12.69
CA LEU A 237 2.13 25.75 -11.64
C LEU A 237 0.83 25.21 -12.21
N ALA A 238 0.72 23.88 -12.35
CA ALA A 238 -0.56 23.23 -12.62
C ALA A 238 -1.33 23.07 -11.31
N TYR A 239 -2.67 23.27 -11.31
CA TYR A 239 -3.50 23.09 -10.13
C TYR A 239 -4.94 22.71 -10.51
N THR A 240 -5.58 21.95 -9.64
CA THR A 240 -6.99 21.55 -9.78
C THR A 240 -7.91 22.64 -9.25
N LYS A 241 -9.12 22.71 -9.83
CA LYS A 241 -10.31 23.23 -9.20
C LYS A 241 -11.27 22.06 -8.99
N VAL A 242 -11.62 21.80 -7.75
CA VAL A 242 -12.53 20.72 -7.37
C VAL A 242 -13.89 21.33 -6.99
N ASN A 243 -14.95 20.86 -7.64
CA ASN A 243 -16.31 21.21 -7.32
C ASN A 243 -17.07 19.96 -6.86
N GLU A 244 -17.35 19.89 -5.57
CA GLU A 244 -18.06 18.80 -4.93
C GLU A 244 -19.57 19.06 -4.71
N SER A 245 -20.13 20.10 -5.31
CA SER A 245 -21.56 20.44 -5.13
C SER A 245 -22.50 19.34 -5.61
N THR A 246 -22.02 18.48 -6.51
CA THR A 246 -22.75 17.32 -7.05
C THR A 246 -22.68 16.09 -6.16
N VAL A 247 -21.72 16.03 -5.24
CA VAL A 247 -21.47 14.87 -4.37
C VAL A 247 -22.43 14.87 -3.19
N ASP A 248 -23.05 13.73 -2.92
CA ASP A 248 -23.95 13.54 -1.78
C ASP A 248 -23.27 13.82 -0.45
N ILE A 249 -24.00 14.42 0.48
CA ILE A 249 -23.56 14.60 1.87
C ILE A 249 -24.06 13.43 2.68
N ILE A 250 -23.13 12.70 3.28
CA ILE A 250 -23.41 11.59 4.20
C ILE A 250 -23.06 12.05 5.62
N PRO A 251 -24.02 12.13 6.55
CA PRO A 251 -23.73 12.49 7.91
C PRO A 251 -22.95 11.36 8.60
N ARG A 252 -21.78 11.66 9.11
CA ARG A 252 -20.97 10.75 9.91
C ARG A 252 -21.01 11.20 11.37
N PHE A 253 -21.30 10.27 12.26
CA PHE A 253 -21.39 10.54 13.69
C PHE A 253 -20.05 10.15 14.34
N ASP A 254 -19.21 11.13 14.67
CA ASP A 254 -18.02 10.93 15.48
C ASP A 254 -18.43 10.90 16.96
N ILE A 255 -18.84 9.71 17.41
CA ILE A 255 -19.24 9.48 18.79
C ILE A 255 -18.01 9.21 19.62
N ARG A 256 -17.71 10.13 20.53
CA ARG A 256 -16.59 10.06 21.47
C ARG A 256 -17.08 9.79 22.89
N ALA A 257 -16.16 9.67 23.84
CA ALA A 257 -16.52 9.44 25.25
C ALA A 257 -17.24 10.66 25.88
N GLU A 258 -16.89 11.87 25.47
CA GLU A 258 -17.32 13.11 26.10
C GLU A 258 -18.32 13.91 25.25
N ASP A 259 -18.31 13.75 23.94
CA ASP A 259 -19.14 14.48 23.01
C ASP A 259 -19.53 13.68 21.76
N VAL A 260 -20.40 14.26 20.94
CA VAL A 260 -20.77 13.73 19.64
C VAL A 260 -20.66 14.86 18.63
N ALA A 261 -19.78 14.68 17.64
CA ALA A 261 -19.74 15.56 16.47
C ALA A 261 -20.49 14.94 15.29
N VAL A 262 -21.26 15.75 14.59
CA VAL A 262 -21.85 15.35 13.29
C VAL A 262 -21.03 15.98 12.19
N ILE A 263 -20.37 15.16 11.38
CA ILE A 263 -19.55 15.59 10.28
C ILE A 263 -20.32 15.37 8.99
N GLU A 264 -20.59 16.45 8.25
CA GLU A 264 -21.17 16.39 6.93
C GLU A 264 -20.09 16.04 5.89
N GLN A 265 -19.89 14.74 5.68
CA GLN A 265 -18.88 14.25 4.73
C GLN A 265 -19.49 14.16 3.34
N ARG A 266 -18.81 14.78 2.35
CA ARG A 266 -19.11 14.52 0.94
C ARG A 266 -18.50 13.18 0.56
N TYR A 267 -19.37 12.23 0.16
CA TYR A 267 -18.97 10.87 -0.12
C TYR A 267 -19.69 10.35 -1.38
N PRO A 268 -18.97 10.12 -2.49
CA PRO A 268 -19.57 9.70 -3.75
C PRO A 268 -19.87 8.20 -3.71
N ARG A 269 -21.08 7.81 -3.29
CA ARG A 269 -21.49 6.40 -3.30
C ARG A 269 -21.68 5.87 -4.72
N ALA A 270 -21.49 4.57 -4.91
CA ALA A 270 -21.68 3.90 -6.19
C ALA A 270 -23.02 4.26 -6.84
N GLY A 271 -23.02 4.57 -8.13
CA GLY A 271 -24.18 5.01 -8.89
C GLY A 271 -24.58 6.48 -8.67
N ARG A 272 -23.84 7.24 -7.85
CA ARG A 272 -24.09 8.64 -7.55
C ARG A 272 -23.08 9.55 -8.27
N PRO A 273 -23.37 10.86 -8.43
CA PRO A 273 -22.44 11.78 -9.07
C PRO A 273 -21.12 11.94 -8.32
N ASN A 274 -20.02 12.06 -9.07
CA ASN A 274 -18.70 12.43 -8.56
C ASN A 274 -18.48 13.95 -8.49
N ALA A 275 -17.36 14.36 -7.90
CA ALA A 275 -16.84 15.70 -7.99
C ALA A 275 -16.46 16.05 -9.45
N ILE A 276 -16.58 17.32 -9.82
CA ILE A 276 -16.07 17.84 -11.08
C ILE A 276 -14.68 18.43 -10.83
N VAL A 277 -13.69 17.94 -11.58
CA VAL A 277 -12.29 18.38 -11.44
C VAL A 277 -11.85 19.09 -12.71
N ASP A 278 -11.56 20.38 -12.64
CA ASP A 278 -10.96 21.16 -13.72
C ASP A 278 -9.45 21.32 -13.44
N LEU A 279 -8.64 21.41 -14.48
CA LEU A 279 -7.18 21.56 -14.39
C LEU A 279 -6.76 22.91 -15.02
N PHE A 280 -5.93 23.66 -14.31
CA PHE A 280 -5.42 24.95 -14.75
C PHE A 280 -3.88 24.97 -14.68
N VAL A 281 -3.27 25.81 -15.50
CA VAL A 281 -1.85 26.13 -15.41
C VAL A 281 -1.69 27.64 -15.29
N ARG A 282 -0.89 28.08 -14.30
CA ARG A 282 -0.48 29.45 -14.07
C ARG A 282 0.97 29.64 -14.51
N ASP A 283 1.24 30.67 -15.28
CA ASP A 283 2.60 31.18 -15.52
C ASP A 283 2.99 32.10 -14.34
N MET A 284 4.05 31.75 -13.63
CA MET A 284 4.49 32.48 -12.45
C MET A 284 5.21 33.80 -12.79
N GLU A 285 5.64 33.99 -14.04
CA GLU A 285 6.29 35.23 -14.50
C GLU A 285 5.27 36.27 -14.94
N THR A 286 4.24 35.87 -15.71
CA THR A 286 3.23 36.80 -16.25
C THR A 286 1.99 36.88 -15.40
N GLY A 287 1.69 35.85 -14.61
CA GLY A 287 0.46 35.67 -13.86
C GLY A 287 -0.72 35.16 -14.70
N ASP A 288 -0.50 34.88 -15.99
CA ASP A 288 -1.52 34.31 -16.88
C ASP A 288 -1.96 32.93 -16.39
N VAL A 289 -3.24 32.62 -16.58
CA VAL A 289 -3.83 31.31 -16.25
C VAL A 289 -4.57 30.78 -17.48
N VAL A 290 -4.36 29.50 -17.76
CA VAL A 290 -5.08 28.79 -18.83
C VAL A 290 -5.68 27.52 -18.28
N GLU A 291 -6.88 27.18 -18.72
CA GLU A 291 -7.50 25.89 -18.48
C GLU A 291 -6.91 24.84 -19.42
N VAL A 292 -6.66 23.64 -18.88
CA VAL A 292 -6.16 22.49 -19.63
C VAL A 292 -7.32 21.58 -19.98
N ASP A 293 -7.56 21.44 -21.26
CA ASP A 293 -8.59 20.52 -21.79
C ASP A 293 -8.03 19.08 -21.77
N TRP A 294 -8.32 18.37 -20.67
CA TRP A 294 -7.80 17.02 -20.41
C TRP A 294 -8.88 15.93 -20.56
N ARG A 295 -10.15 16.33 -20.66
CA ARG A 295 -11.27 15.39 -20.78
C ARG A 295 -11.39 14.84 -22.21
N HIS A 296 -11.97 13.68 -22.33
CA HIS A 296 -12.30 13.08 -23.61
C HIS A 296 -13.78 13.35 -23.94
N ASP A 297 -14.07 13.91 -25.09
CA ASP A 297 -15.42 14.35 -25.48
C ASP A 297 -16.47 13.23 -25.46
N ASP A 298 -16.07 12.00 -25.79
CA ASP A 298 -16.97 10.84 -25.90
C ASP A 298 -17.16 10.07 -24.57
N TRP A 299 -16.50 10.48 -23.46
CA TRP A 299 -16.55 9.75 -22.18
C TRP A 299 -17.66 10.21 -21.24
N GLY A 300 -18.64 10.94 -21.73
CA GLY A 300 -19.75 11.43 -20.93
C GLY A 300 -19.48 12.75 -20.21
N PRO A 301 -20.32 13.11 -19.24
CA PRO A 301 -20.21 14.37 -18.52
C PRO A 301 -18.96 14.43 -17.64
N ALA A 302 -18.64 15.64 -17.15
CA ALA A 302 -17.47 15.88 -16.33
C ALA A 302 -17.44 15.07 -15.00
N THR A 303 -18.60 14.63 -14.51
CA THR A 303 -18.74 13.74 -13.35
C THR A 303 -18.35 12.29 -13.63
N ASP A 304 -18.19 11.93 -14.89
CA ASP A 304 -17.93 10.57 -15.36
C ASP A 304 -16.51 10.41 -15.89
N GLN A 305 -15.60 11.32 -15.54
CA GLN A 305 -14.20 11.30 -15.94
C GLN A 305 -13.30 11.63 -14.75
N TYR A 306 -12.30 10.81 -14.55
CA TYR A 306 -11.37 10.93 -13.44
C TYR A 306 -10.01 11.45 -13.89
N LEU A 307 -9.53 12.52 -13.24
CA LEU A 307 -8.14 12.98 -13.33
C LEU A 307 -7.25 12.08 -12.47
N ALA A 308 -6.59 11.10 -13.07
CA ALA A 308 -5.84 10.11 -12.30
C ALA A 308 -4.44 10.59 -11.91
N ARG A 309 -3.67 11.14 -12.85
CA ARG A 309 -2.29 11.60 -12.62
C ARG A 309 -2.00 12.88 -13.40
N VAL A 310 -1.13 13.71 -12.82
CA VAL A 310 -0.55 14.88 -13.48
C VAL A 310 0.93 14.91 -13.18
N ASN A 311 1.76 14.99 -14.22
CA ASN A 311 3.22 15.04 -14.10
C ASN A 311 3.79 16.04 -15.11
N TRP A 312 4.95 16.62 -14.80
CA TRP A 312 5.74 17.41 -15.72
C TRP A 312 6.87 16.55 -16.32
N GLY A 313 6.95 16.55 -17.65
CA GLY A 313 8.04 15.98 -18.44
C GLY A 313 8.57 17.06 -19.42
N GLY A 314 8.56 16.77 -20.73
CA GLY A 314 8.78 17.78 -21.78
C GLY A 314 7.65 18.82 -21.81
N GLY A 315 6.42 18.36 -21.53
CA GLY A 315 5.20 19.13 -21.30
C GLY A 315 4.50 18.70 -20.03
N LEU A 316 3.24 19.10 -19.87
CA LEU A 316 2.34 18.62 -18.81
C LEU A 316 1.69 17.31 -19.25
N MET A 317 1.99 16.22 -18.58
CA MET A 317 1.40 14.92 -18.84
C MET A 317 0.20 14.72 -17.92
N VAL A 318 -0.94 14.37 -18.51
CA VAL A 318 -2.19 14.12 -17.80
C VAL A 318 -2.69 12.72 -18.12
N GLN A 319 -2.90 11.92 -17.09
CA GLN A 319 -3.54 10.62 -17.17
C GLN A 319 -4.97 10.74 -16.67
N SER A 320 -5.93 10.31 -17.49
CA SER A 320 -7.34 10.29 -17.16
C SER A 320 -7.99 8.96 -17.51
N VAL A 321 -9.10 8.64 -16.82
CA VAL A 321 -9.90 7.43 -17.02
C VAL A 321 -11.38 7.79 -17.11
N ASN A 322 -12.12 7.04 -17.93
CA ASN A 322 -13.58 7.10 -17.95
C ASN A 322 -14.17 6.49 -16.66
N ARG A 323 -15.45 6.71 -16.41
CA ARG A 323 -16.14 6.23 -15.20
C ARG A 323 -16.07 4.72 -15.04
N ASP A 324 -16.27 3.98 -16.10
CA ASP A 324 -16.23 2.51 -16.11
C ASP A 324 -14.79 1.96 -15.97
N GLN A 325 -13.78 2.85 -15.99
CA GLN A 325 -12.36 2.53 -15.87
C GLN A 325 -11.86 1.52 -16.91
N THR A 326 -12.56 1.42 -18.02
CA THR A 326 -12.21 0.57 -19.18
C THR A 326 -11.35 1.28 -20.21
N LEU A 327 -11.30 2.61 -20.18
CA LEU A 327 -10.53 3.46 -21.06
C LEU A 327 -9.64 4.40 -20.27
N LEU A 328 -8.35 4.40 -20.59
CA LEU A 328 -7.35 5.32 -20.02
C LEU A 328 -6.67 6.08 -21.15
N GLN A 329 -6.58 7.40 -21.01
CA GLN A 329 -5.74 8.21 -21.87
C GLN A 329 -4.59 8.85 -21.07
N LEU A 330 -3.44 8.98 -21.73
CA LEU A 330 -2.30 9.74 -21.28
C LEU A 330 -2.00 10.81 -22.34
N ILE A 331 -2.15 12.08 -21.98
CA ILE A 331 -2.03 13.24 -22.88
C ILE A 331 -0.86 14.09 -22.44
N GLU A 332 -0.05 14.57 -23.40
CA GLU A 332 0.98 15.58 -23.17
C GLU A 332 0.54 16.92 -23.75
N HIS A 333 0.54 17.96 -22.91
CA HIS A 333 0.23 19.34 -23.26
C HIS A 333 1.48 20.21 -23.25
N ASN A 334 1.66 20.99 -24.30
CA ASN A 334 2.66 22.06 -24.38
C ASN A 334 2.02 23.42 -24.15
N PHE A 335 2.83 24.37 -23.66
CA PHE A 335 2.41 25.74 -23.41
C PHE A 335 3.16 26.72 -24.32
N PHE A 336 2.43 27.59 -24.97
CA PHE A 336 2.96 28.58 -25.89
C PHE A 336 2.75 29.98 -25.32
N THR A 337 3.81 30.79 -25.33
CA THR A 337 3.86 32.12 -24.73
C THR A 337 4.05 33.25 -25.75
N ASP A 338 3.90 32.98 -27.05
CA ASP A 338 3.90 34.00 -28.12
C ASP A 338 2.57 34.79 -28.12
N GLY A 339 2.29 35.48 -27.00
CA GLY A 339 1.02 36.17 -26.74
C GLY A 339 0.41 35.65 -25.44
N PRO A 340 -0.94 35.74 -25.26
CA PRO A 340 -1.60 35.09 -24.13
C PRO A 340 -1.30 33.60 -24.11
N MET A 341 -0.98 33.06 -22.93
CA MET A 341 -0.65 31.64 -22.75
C MET A 341 -1.75 30.75 -23.34
N LYS A 342 -1.33 29.73 -24.09
CA LYS A 342 -2.22 28.74 -24.72
C LYS A 342 -1.68 27.35 -24.47
N THR A 343 -2.58 26.38 -24.38
CA THR A 343 -2.23 24.94 -24.40
C THR A 343 -2.38 24.39 -25.80
N GLY A 344 -1.57 23.38 -26.12
CA GLY A 344 -1.72 22.58 -27.34
C GLY A 344 -1.46 21.12 -27.03
N PHE A 345 -2.32 20.26 -27.57
CA PHE A 345 -2.12 18.80 -27.55
C PHE A 345 -0.87 18.43 -28.36
N GLN A 346 0.01 17.63 -27.78
CA GLN A 346 1.21 17.18 -28.47
C GLN A 346 1.12 15.69 -28.86
N SER A 347 0.79 14.82 -27.91
CA SER A 347 0.71 13.38 -28.13
C SER A 347 -0.24 12.74 -27.13
N GLY A 348 -0.85 11.62 -27.51
CA GLY A 348 -1.72 10.86 -26.62
C GLY A 348 -1.50 9.36 -26.78
N LEU A 349 -1.75 8.63 -25.71
CA LEU A 349 -1.84 7.18 -25.66
C LEU A 349 -3.23 6.83 -25.15
N LEU A 350 -3.89 5.87 -25.78
CA LEU A 350 -5.13 5.28 -25.29
C LEU A 350 -4.87 3.82 -24.92
N ASP A 351 -5.21 3.45 -23.72
CA ASP A 351 -5.24 2.07 -23.22
C ASP A 351 -6.68 1.62 -22.98
N GLN A 352 -6.98 0.34 -23.12
CA GLN A 352 -8.33 -0.18 -22.96
C GLN A 352 -8.33 -1.58 -22.35
N SER A 353 -9.41 -1.90 -21.64
CA SER A 353 -9.67 -3.20 -21.03
C SER A 353 -11.13 -3.59 -21.21
N GLU A 354 -11.42 -4.89 -21.24
CA GLU A 354 -12.79 -5.41 -21.27
C GLU A 354 -13.44 -5.39 -19.87
N THR A 355 -12.64 -5.24 -18.82
CA THR A 355 -13.08 -5.22 -17.42
C THR A 355 -12.73 -3.88 -16.78
N TRP A 356 -11.52 -3.71 -16.30
CA TRP A 356 -11.00 -2.45 -15.78
C TRP A 356 -9.50 -2.31 -16.04
N ILE A 357 -8.98 -1.11 -15.95
CA ILE A 357 -7.56 -0.79 -16.04
C ILE A 357 -7.01 -0.54 -14.63
N ASN A 358 -5.95 -1.23 -14.26
CA ASN A 358 -5.21 -0.96 -13.05
C ASN A 358 -4.34 0.28 -13.23
N LEU A 359 -4.64 1.36 -12.51
CA LEU A 359 -3.87 2.61 -12.59
C LEU A 359 -2.42 2.39 -12.21
N SER A 360 -1.53 2.97 -12.99
CA SER A 360 -0.09 2.92 -12.78
C SER A 360 0.51 4.33 -12.70
N LYS A 361 1.65 4.44 -12.01
CA LYS A 361 2.54 5.62 -12.03
C LYS A 361 3.69 5.44 -13.02
N ASP A 362 3.73 4.31 -13.71
CA ASP A 362 4.84 3.87 -14.54
C ASP A 362 4.75 4.48 -15.93
N PHE A 363 4.98 5.79 -16.03
CA PHE A 363 5.18 6.47 -17.28
C PHE A 363 6.24 7.54 -17.15
N LYS A 364 7.13 7.63 -18.14
CA LYS A 364 8.20 8.61 -18.19
C LYS A 364 8.41 9.07 -19.65
N SER A 365 8.35 10.39 -19.85
CA SER A 365 8.65 10.98 -21.14
C SER A 365 10.16 11.17 -21.31
N PHE A 366 10.67 10.89 -22.51
CA PHE A 366 12.02 11.19 -22.96
C PHE A 366 12.03 12.37 -23.96
N GLY A 367 11.03 13.24 -23.87
CA GLY A 367 10.86 14.39 -24.77
C GLY A 367 10.66 13.93 -26.21
N GLU A 368 11.53 14.38 -27.14
CA GLU A 368 11.44 14.05 -28.56
C GLU A 368 11.61 12.55 -28.90
N TRP A 369 12.14 11.77 -27.98
CA TRP A 369 12.40 10.33 -28.23
C TRP A 369 11.17 9.46 -28.03
N GLY A 370 10.27 9.79 -27.12
CA GLY A 370 9.07 9.02 -26.85
C GLY A 370 8.76 8.85 -25.36
N ILE A 371 7.97 7.83 -25.06
CA ILE A 371 7.51 7.52 -23.70
C ILE A 371 7.67 6.04 -23.38
N ILE A 372 8.12 5.73 -22.15
CA ILE A 372 7.99 4.42 -21.53
C ILE A 372 6.77 4.43 -20.60
N TYR A 373 5.98 3.38 -20.63
CA TYR A 373 4.77 3.25 -19.81
C TYR A 373 4.47 1.77 -19.54
N SER A 374 3.67 1.49 -18.51
CA SER A 374 3.16 0.14 -18.25
C SER A 374 1.73 -0.02 -18.75
N THR A 375 1.39 -1.23 -19.18
CA THR A 375 0.05 -1.65 -19.59
C THR A 375 -0.17 -3.12 -19.31
N GLU A 376 -1.42 -3.55 -19.21
CA GLU A 376 -1.84 -4.94 -19.02
C GLU A 376 -2.48 -5.57 -20.26
N GLN A 377 -2.34 -4.93 -21.42
CA GLN A 377 -2.92 -5.39 -22.70
C GLN A 377 -2.55 -6.82 -23.09
N ASP A 378 -1.39 -7.31 -22.63
CA ASP A 378 -0.92 -8.68 -22.87
C ASP A 378 -1.33 -9.67 -21.77
N GLY A 379 -2.23 -9.27 -20.87
CA GLY A 379 -2.73 -10.09 -19.75
C GLY A 379 -1.92 -9.97 -18.47
N PHE A 380 -0.73 -9.38 -18.51
CA PHE A 380 0.13 -9.07 -17.38
C PHE A 380 0.65 -7.64 -17.49
N ARG A 381 0.97 -7.01 -16.37
CA ARG A 381 1.54 -5.67 -16.38
C ARG A 381 2.98 -5.71 -16.88
N HIS A 382 3.22 -5.08 -18.05
CA HIS A 382 4.53 -4.99 -18.68
C HIS A 382 4.86 -3.57 -19.13
N LEU A 383 6.16 -3.26 -19.21
CA LEU A 383 6.66 -2.01 -19.77
C LEU A 383 6.66 -2.07 -21.30
N ARG A 384 6.23 -0.95 -21.91
CA ARG A 384 6.32 -0.68 -23.34
C ARG A 384 7.00 0.65 -23.61
N TYR A 385 7.73 0.73 -24.67
CA TYR A 385 8.31 1.97 -25.19
C TYR A 385 7.62 2.37 -26.48
N ARG A 386 7.15 3.61 -26.54
CA ARG A 386 6.53 4.18 -27.72
C ARG A 386 7.34 5.40 -28.19
N PRO A 387 8.01 5.33 -29.39
CA PRO A 387 8.66 6.48 -30.00
C PRO A 387 7.66 7.60 -30.31
N THR A 388 8.12 8.85 -30.27
CA THR A 388 7.31 10.00 -30.69
C THR A 388 6.84 9.83 -32.13
N GLY A 389 5.53 10.07 -32.37
CA GLY A 389 4.90 9.91 -33.70
C GLY A 389 4.54 8.46 -34.06
N SER A 390 4.81 7.48 -33.21
CA SER A 390 4.34 6.10 -33.39
C SER A 390 2.97 5.90 -32.76
N GLU A 391 2.09 5.13 -33.39
CA GLU A 391 0.80 4.73 -32.84
C GLU A 391 0.92 3.55 -31.85
N ALA A 392 1.93 2.70 -32.02
CA ALA A 392 2.12 1.49 -31.22
C ALA A 392 3.39 1.54 -30.38
N GLY A 393 3.30 0.99 -29.15
CA GLY A 393 4.45 0.75 -28.29
C GLY A 393 5.07 -0.63 -28.51
N THR A 394 6.40 -0.72 -28.44
CA THR A 394 7.16 -1.98 -28.46
C THR A 394 7.32 -2.53 -27.04
N PRO A 395 7.12 -3.84 -26.79
CA PRO A 395 7.36 -4.42 -25.47
C PRO A 395 8.81 -4.26 -25.02
N VAL A 396 9.01 -3.81 -23.78
CA VAL A 396 10.31 -3.76 -23.06
C VAL A 396 10.45 -4.98 -22.16
N THR A 397 9.35 -5.42 -21.58
CA THR A 397 9.25 -6.66 -20.80
C THR A 397 8.11 -7.52 -21.34
N VAL A 398 8.22 -8.84 -21.18
CA VAL A 398 7.19 -9.81 -21.59
C VAL A 398 7.22 -11.03 -20.66
N GLY A 399 6.12 -11.79 -20.61
CA GLY A 399 6.06 -13.06 -19.85
C GLY A 399 4.74 -13.24 -19.09
N GLU A 400 4.60 -14.37 -18.39
CA GLU A 400 3.45 -14.65 -17.54
C GLU A 400 3.74 -14.19 -16.09
N TRP A 401 4.12 -12.96 -15.92
CA TRP A 401 4.45 -12.29 -14.65
C TRP A 401 4.21 -10.77 -14.78
N SER A 402 4.09 -10.08 -13.65
CA SER A 402 3.82 -8.63 -13.65
C SER A 402 4.99 -7.82 -13.07
N ILE A 403 5.25 -6.65 -13.66
CA ILE A 403 6.03 -5.62 -12.99
C ILE A 403 5.21 -5.03 -11.84
N ASP A 404 5.92 -4.52 -10.81
CA ASP A 404 5.33 -3.77 -9.71
C ASP A 404 5.45 -2.26 -9.96
N ALA A 405 6.69 -1.77 -10.20
CA ALA A 405 6.94 -0.35 -10.44
C ALA A 405 8.16 -0.12 -11.33
N LEU A 406 8.07 0.87 -12.22
CA LEU A 406 9.19 1.47 -12.93
C LEU A 406 9.93 2.42 -11.99
N LEU A 407 11.20 2.16 -11.68
CA LEU A 407 11.97 2.94 -10.72
C LEU A 407 12.87 3.98 -11.36
N TYR A 408 13.62 3.59 -12.37
CA TYR A 408 14.61 4.46 -13.02
C TYR A 408 14.84 4.05 -14.47
N THR A 409 15.18 5.03 -15.30
CA THR A 409 15.72 4.78 -16.64
C THR A 409 16.57 5.96 -17.10
N ASP A 410 17.70 5.65 -17.72
CA ASP A 410 18.60 6.59 -18.40
C ASP A 410 18.39 6.59 -19.92
N GLY A 411 17.37 5.86 -20.40
CA GLY A 411 17.10 5.65 -21.82
C GLY A 411 17.81 4.43 -22.44
N LEU A 412 18.81 3.86 -21.78
CA LEU A 412 19.48 2.62 -22.19
C LEU A 412 19.17 1.46 -21.25
N ASN A 413 19.13 1.74 -19.97
CA ASN A 413 18.78 0.79 -18.91
C ASN A 413 17.44 1.17 -18.32
N VAL A 414 16.63 0.17 -18.04
CA VAL A 414 15.36 0.30 -17.31
C VAL A 414 15.45 -0.55 -16.06
N PHE A 415 15.24 0.08 -14.91
CA PHE A 415 15.22 -0.56 -13.60
C PHE A 415 13.80 -0.56 -13.06
N PHE A 416 13.34 -1.72 -12.58
CA PHE A 416 12.00 -1.90 -12.10
C PHE A 416 11.92 -2.97 -11.01
N THR A 417 10.83 -2.97 -10.24
CA THR A 417 10.47 -4.08 -9.37
C THR A 417 9.39 -4.94 -10.02
N GLY A 418 9.35 -6.24 -9.67
CA GLY A 418 8.38 -7.17 -10.25
C GLY A 418 8.45 -8.57 -9.65
N TYR A 419 7.72 -9.50 -10.28
CA TYR A 419 7.41 -10.84 -9.76
C TYR A 419 7.78 -11.96 -10.74
N GLU A 420 8.83 -11.80 -11.57
CA GLU A 420 9.20 -12.77 -12.62
C GLU A 420 9.50 -14.15 -12.05
N ASP A 421 10.25 -14.23 -10.95
CA ASP A 421 10.68 -15.51 -10.38
C ASP A 421 9.56 -16.22 -9.60
N THR A 422 8.74 -15.48 -8.89
CA THR A 422 7.63 -15.99 -8.06
C THR A 422 6.69 -14.86 -7.65
N PRO A 423 5.37 -15.09 -7.60
CA PRO A 423 4.46 -14.08 -7.08
C PRO A 423 4.58 -13.82 -5.57
N LEU A 424 5.31 -14.66 -4.82
CA LEU A 424 5.45 -14.56 -3.36
C LEU A 424 6.55 -13.60 -2.92
N GLU A 425 7.45 -13.19 -3.83
CA GLU A 425 8.60 -12.35 -3.55
C GLU A 425 8.69 -11.23 -4.59
N ARG A 426 8.82 -9.99 -4.16
CA ARG A 426 9.10 -8.86 -5.05
C ARG A 426 10.60 -8.67 -5.17
N HIS A 427 11.08 -8.61 -6.42
CA HIS A 427 12.49 -8.47 -6.74
C HIS A 427 12.78 -7.23 -7.57
N PHE A 428 14.07 -6.85 -7.60
CA PHE A 428 14.60 -5.76 -8.40
C PHE A 428 15.29 -6.31 -9.66
N TYR A 429 14.95 -5.72 -10.81
CA TYR A 429 15.38 -6.17 -12.13
C TYR A 429 15.92 -5.02 -12.95
N GLN A 430 16.74 -5.38 -13.93
CA GLN A 430 17.21 -4.51 -15.01
C GLN A 430 16.91 -5.14 -16.36
N VAL A 431 16.51 -4.32 -17.33
CA VAL A 431 16.46 -4.68 -18.75
C VAL A 431 17.12 -3.58 -19.58
N GLN A 432 17.80 -3.98 -20.68
CA GLN A 432 18.44 -3.04 -21.58
C GLN A 432 17.50 -2.65 -22.71
N MET A 433 17.41 -1.35 -23.00
CA MET A 433 16.62 -0.81 -24.09
C MET A 433 17.41 -0.75 -25.43
N GLN A 434 18.60 -1.34 -25.53
CA GLN A 434 19.36 -1.41 -26.76
C GLN A 434 18.54 -2.10 -27.86
N GLY A 435 18.32 -1.41 -28.98
CA GLY A 435 17.44 -1.87 -30.06
C GLY A 435 16.03 -1.29 -30.04
N HIS A 436 15.56 -0.72 -28.93
CA HIS A 436 14.25 -0.03 -28.87
C HIS A 436 14.34 1.42 -29.33
N ILE A 437 15.40 2.16 -28.92
CA ILE A 437 15.57 3.59 -29.23
C ILE A 437 16.30 3.78 -30.58
N VAL A 438 17.23 2.88 -30.92
CA VAL A 438 17.92 2.86 -32.20
C VAL A 438 17.78 1.47 -32.79
N PRO A 439 16.85 1.22 -33.71
CA PRO A 439 16.75 -0.05 -34.39
C PRO A 439 18.03 -0.31 -35.21
N ALA A 440 18.92 -1.14 -34.71
CA ALA A 440 19.94 -1.76 -35.52
C ALA A 440 19.24 -2.91 -36.27
N GLU A 441 19.28 -2.90 -37.59
CA GLU A 441 18.53 -3.82 -38.46
C GLU A 441 18.71 -5.32 -38.19
N ASP A 442 19.65 -5.71 -37.29
CA ASP A 442 20.02 -7.09 -36.99
C ASP A 442 20.17 -7.47 -35.52
N GLN A 443 19.76 -6.61 -34.54
CA GLN A 443 19.86 -6.99 -33.14
C GLN A 443 18.49 -7.31 -32.53
N PRO A 444 18.31 -8.50 -31.94
CA PRO A 444 17.06 -8.83 -31.24
C PRO A 444 16.85 -7.89 -30.08
N ILE A 445 15.62 -7.37 -29.93
CA ILE A 445 15.18 -6.61 -28.75
C ILE A 445 15.31 -7.53 -27.54
N GLN A 446 16.12 -7.15 -26.56
CA GLN A 446 16.23 -7.91 -25.32
C GLN A 446 15.03 -7.55 -24.44
N THR A 447 14.16 -8.52 -24.18
CA THR A 447 12.97 -8.38 -23.34
C THR A 447 13.08 -9.20 -22.03
N THR A 448 14.14 -9.99 -21.90
CA THR A 448 14.38 -10.79 -20.70
C THR A 448 15.14 -9.96 -19.66
N PRO A 449 14.52 -9.70 -18.51
CA PRO A 449 15.18 -8.94 -17.45
C PRO A 449 16.27 -9.76 -16.76
N THR A 450 17.18 -9.05 -16.11
CA THR A 450 18.18 -9.63 -15.21
C THR A 450 17.81 -9.27 -13.79
N ARG A 451 17.57 -10.28 -12.96
CA ARG A 451 17.31 -10.05 -11.53
C ARG A 451 18.61 -9.62 -10.82
N ILE A 452 18.50 -8.55 -10.01
CA ILE A 452 19.60 -7.96 -9.26
C ILE A 452 19.62 -8.46 -7.81
N THR A 453 18.45 -8.65 -7.20
CA THR A 453 18.32 -9.04 -5.79
C THR A 453 18.29 -10.55 -5.58
N GLU A 454 18.70 -11.00 -4.40
CA GLU A 454 18.70 -12.42 -4.03
C GLU A 454 17.30 -12.97 -3.76
N LEU A 455 17.07 -14.25 -4.07
CA LEU A 455 15.85 -14.99 -3.75
C LEU A 455 15.71 -15.25 -2.24
N GLY A 456 14.48 -15.56 -1.80
CA GLY A 456 14.15 -15.85 -0.41
C GLY A 456 13.87 -14.61 0.43
N LYS A 457 13.88 -13.44 -0.18
CA LYS A 457 13.53 -12.15 0.43
C LYS A 457 12.65 -11.35 -0.51
N SER A 458 11.82 -10.51 0.05
CA SER A 458 11.04 -9.53 -0.70
C SER A 458 11.66 -8.15 -0.52
N TRP A 459 11.75 -7.37 -1.60
CA TRP A 459 12.53 -6.14 -1.66
C TRP A 459 11.69 -4.90 -1.97
N SER A 460 12.05 -3.78 -1.34
CA SER A 460 11.61 -2.43 -1.69
C SER A 460 12.84 -1.57 -2.03
N ILE A 461 12.77 -0.84 -3.14
CA ILE A 461 13.94 -0.19 -3.74
C ILE A 461 13.69 1.32 -3.90
N THR A 462 14.67 2.13 -3.53
CA THR A 462 14.75 3.56 -3.84
C THR A 462 16.05 3.81 -4.63
N MET A 463 15.94 4.19 -5.91
CA MET A 463 17.09 4.45 -6.77
C MET A 463 17.72 5.81 -6.48
N SER A 464 19.06 5.89 -6.62
CA SER A 464 19.76 7.17 -6.64
C SER A 464 19.39 8.01 -7.87
N PRO A 465 19.50 9.35 -7.82
CA PRO A 465 19.17 10.20 -8.96
C PRO A 465 20.00 9.91 -10.21
N ASP A 466 21.22 9.39 -10.07
CA ASP A 466 22.12 9.03 -11.17
C ASP A 466 22.02 7.57 -11.61
N GLY A 467 21.19 6.76 -10.95
CA GLY A 467 20.98 5.35 -11.25
C GLY A 467 22.17 4.42 -10.92
N GLN A 468 23.21 4.91 -10.22
CA GLN A 468 24.42 4.12 -9.94
C GLN A 468 24.34 3.31 -8.62
N SER A 469 23.41 3.65 -7.76
CA SER A 469 23.17 2.99 -6.47
C SER A 469 21.69 2.96 -6.13
N PHE A 470 21.36 2.16 -5.12
CA PHE A 470 20.02 2.15 -4.56
C PHE A 470 20.04 1.87 -3.06
N VAL A 471 19.03 2.36 -2.37
CA VAL A 471 18.69 1.88 -1.03
C VAL A 471 17.71 0.74 -1.19
N GLY A 472 18.10 -0.44 -0.71
CA GLY A 472 17.27 -1.64 -0.69
C GLY A 472 16.81 -1.98 0.72
N THR A 473 15.51 -2.12 0.93
CA THR A 473 14.93 -2.69 2.15
C THR A 473 14.39 -4.06 1.83
N SER A 474 14.85 -5.07 2.55
CA SER A 474 14.42 -6.45 2.35
C SER A 474 14.01 -7.13 3.64
N SER A 475 13.10 -8.09 3.57
CA SER A 475 12.74 -8.98 4.67
C SER A 475 12.43 -10.38 4.17
N SER A 476 12.46 -11.35 5.11
CA SER A 476 12.07 -12.74 4.86
C SER A 476 11.25 -13.25 6.04
N PRO A 477 10.64 -14.43 5.96
CA PRO A 477 9.95 -15.01 7.12
C PRO A 477 10.82 -15.22 8.36
N THR A 478 12.15 -15.25 8.19
CA THR A 478 13.11 -15.47 9.28
C THR A 478 13.92 -14.23 9.66
N GLN A 479 13.77 -13.11 8.94
CA GLN A 479 14.56 -11.91 9.14
C GLN A 479 13.67 -10.67 8.99
N PRO A 480 13.53 -9.82 10.03
CA PRO A 480 12.84 -8.54 9.91
C PRO A 480 13.59 -7.60 8.95
N SER A 481 12.91 -6.51 8.57
CA SER A 481 13.41 -5.58 7.56
C SER A 481 14.84 -5.12 7.82
N GLN A 482 15.71 -5.32 6.83
CA GLN A 482 17.09 -4.82 6.76
C GLN A 482 17.17 -3.77 5.66
N THR A 483 17.79 -2.64 5.92
CA THR A 483 17.95 -1.55 4.95
C THR A 483 19.44 -1.30 4.70
N GLY A 484 19.86 -1.39 3.43
CA GLY A 484 21.23 -1.20 3.01
C GLY A 484 21.37 -0.29 1.81
N LEU A 485 22.55 0.27 1.64
CA LEU A 485 22.97 0.97 0.43
C LEU A 485 23.71 -0.03 -0.47
N TYR A 486 23.29 -0.12 -1.73
CA TYR A 486 23.78 -1.07 -2.72
C TYR A 486 24.25 -0.34 -3.98
N LYS A 487 25.20 -0.92 -4.71
CA LYS A 487 25.47 -0.54 -6.11
C LYS A 487 24.33 -1.01 -7.00
N ALA A 488 24.20 -0.40 -8.18
CA ALA A 488 23.18 -0.79 -9.16
C ALA A 488 23.27 -2.27 -9.58
N ASP A 489 24.43 -2.93 -9.41
CA ASP A 489 24.63 -4.34 -9.69
C ASP A 489 24.18 -5.29 -8.54
N GLY A 490 23.66 -4.75 -7.45
CA GLY A 490 23.20 -5.50 -6.27
C GLY A 490 24.27 -5.74 -5.19
N SER A 491 25.51 -5.29 -5.40
CA SER A 491 26.55 -5.41 -4.38
C SER A 491 26.28 -4.49 -3.20
N LEU A 492 26.19 -5.04 -1.98
CA LEU A 492 26.07 -4.26 -0.76
C LEU A 492 27.31 -3.37 -0.55
N ILE A 493 27.07 -2.07 -0.38
CA ILE A 493 28.11 -1.11 0.01
C ILE A 493 28.21 -1.09 1.53
N THR A 494 27.09 -0.86 2.21
CA THR A 494 27.04 -0.80 3.67
C THR A 494 25.58 -0.86 4.16
N TRP A 495 25.39 -1.17 5.45
CA TRP A 495 24.07 -1.12 6.08
C TRP A 495 23.72 0.30 6.55
N ILE A 496 22.50 0.72 6.25
CA ILE A 496 21.85 1.86 6.88
C ILE A 496 21.19 1.40 8.19
N GLU A 497 20.51 0.24 8.13
CA GLU A 497 19.95 -0.44 9.30
C GLU A 497 20.04 -1.96 9.08
N GLU A 498 21.00 -2.60 9.72
CA GLU A 498 21.21 -4.05 9.56
C GLU A 498 20.11 -4.86 10.25
N ASN A 499 19.55 -4.34 11.34
CA ASN A 499 18.48 -4.96 12.10
C ASN A 499 18.70 -6.47 12.32
N ALA A 500 19.91 -6.84 12.70
CA ALA A 500 20.30 -8.22 12.90
C ALA A 500 19.60 -8.82 14.13
N LEU A 501 19.09 -10.04 14.02
CA LEU A 501 18.46 -10.78 15.11
C LEU A 501 19.52 -11.34 16.12
N ASN A 502 20.32 -10.42 16.68
CA ASN A 502 21.27 -10.74 17.75
C ASN A 502 20.59 -10.69 19.13
N GLU A 503 21.38 -10.93 20.20
CA GLU A 503 20.89 -10.95 21.59
C GLU A 503 20.32 -9.62 22.10
N ASP A 504 20.70 -8.49 21.50
CA ASP A 504 20.19 -7.15 21.83
C ASP A 504 18.90 -6.80 21.06
N HIS A 505 18.51 -7.59 20.08
CA HIS A 505 17.32 -7.32 19.27
C HIS A 505 16.04 -7.47 20.12
N PRO A 506 15.04 -6.57 20.00
CA PRO A 506 13.80 -6.64 20.79
C PRO A 506 13.05 -7.97 20.69
N TYR A 507 13.21 -8.69 19.60
CA TYR A 507 12.60 -10.01 19.36
C TYR A 507 13.43 -11.19 19.89
N ALA A 508 14.69 -10.98 20.29
CA ALA A 508 15.58 -12.07 20.73
C ALA A 508 14.96 -12.98 21.82
N PRO A 509 14.25 -12.47 22.83
CA PRO A 509 13.61 -13.31 23.87
C PRO A 509 12.54 -14.25 23.33
N TYR A 510 12.06 -14.01 22.11
CA TYR A 510 10.95 -14.73 21.48
C TYR A 510 11.39 -15.58 20.29
N LEU A 511 12.66 -15.49 19.88
CA LEU A 511 13.18 -16.11 18.66
C LEU A 511 13.12 -17.65 18.70
N ALA A 512 13.32 -18.25 19.87
CA ALA A 512 13.31 -19.71 20.03
C ALA A 512 11.95 -20.36 19.71
N GLU A 513 10.87 -19.60 19.82
CA GLU A 513 9.52 -20.04 19.48
C GLU A 513 8.99 -19.39 18.20
N HIS A 514 9.85 -18.75 17.42
CA HIS A 514 9.48 -18.22 16.12
C HIS A 514 9.15 -19.34 15.15
N THR A 515 7.97 -19.28 14.53
CA THR A 515 7.53 -20.25 13.55
C THR A 515 7.52 -19.65 12.16
N VAL A 516 8.03 -20.42 11.20
CA VAL A 516 8.08 -20.03 9.78
C VAL A 516 6.91 -20.69 9.07
N PRO A 517 6.10 -19.93 8.31
CA PRO A 517 5.00 -20.52 7.57
C PRO A 517 5.48 -21.50 6.50
N GLU A 518 4.72 -22.54 6.27
CA GLU A 518 4.84 -23.41 5.10
C GLU A 518 3.97 -22.84 3.99
N TYR A 519 4.48 -22.90 2.75
CA TYR A 519 3.78 -22.39 1.57
C TYR A 519 3.41 -23.55 0.66
N GLY A 520 2.22 -23.45 0.06
CA GLY A 520 1.76 -24.44 -0.88
C GLY A 520 0.77 -23.86 -1.89
N THR A 521 0.21 -24.74 -2.71
CA THR A 521 -0.74 -24.36 -3.75
C THR A 521 -1.96 -25.27 -3.76
N LEU A 522 -3.11 -24.68 -4.12
CA LEU A 522 -4.33 -25.38 -4.49
C LEU A 522 -4.69 -25.04 -5.93
N THR A 523 -5.65 -25.72 -6.50
CA THR A 523 -6.14 -25.47 -7.86
C THR A 523 -7.58 -25.00 -7.78
N ALA A 524 -7.85 -23.81 -8.31
CA ALA A 524 -9.19 -23.28 -8.45
C ALA A 524 -10.03 -24.06 -9.46
N GLU A 525 -11.34 -23.85 -9.49
CA GLU A 525 -12.28 -24.55 -10.38
C GLU A 525 -11.98 -24.39 -11.89
N ASP A 526 -11.34 -23.27 -12.26
CA ASP A 526 -10.93 -22.96 -13.64
C ASP A 526 -9.49 -23.39 -13.98
N GLY A 527 -8.83 -24.09 -13.05
CA GLY A 527 -7.47 -24.59 -13.21
C GLY A 527 -6.36 -23.61 -12.81
N GLN A 528 -6.70 -22.41 -12.35
CA GLN A 528 -5.70 -21.44 -11.88
C GLN A 528 -5.13 -21.85 -10.51
N THR A 529 -3.86 -21.50 -10.28
CA THR A 529 -3.15 -21.85 -9.05
C THR A 529 -3.46 -20.83 -7.95
N LEU A 530 -3.89 -21.30 -6.77
CA LEU A 530 -4.06 -20.49 -5.57
C LEU A 530 -2.88 -20.74 -4.63
N TYR A 531 -2.22 -19.69 -4.15
CA TYR A 531 -1.17 -19.84 -3.14
C TYR A 531 -1.73 -19.72 -1.74
N TYR A 532 -1.23 -20.55 -0.83
CA TYR A 532 -1.57 -20.48 0.59
C TYR A 532 -0.31 -20.48 1.47
N SER A 533 -0.47 -19.99 2.70
CA SER A 533 0.48 -20.18 3.80
C SER A 533 -0.21 -20.82 4.99
N ILE A 534 0.50 -21.69 5.68
CA ILE A 534 0.05 -22.33 6.92
C ILE A 534 1.15 -22.20 7.97
N GLN A 535 0.82 -21.63 9.12
CA GLN A 535 1.74 -21.46 10.23
C GLN A 535 1.32 -22.35 11.39
N LEU A 536 2.24 -23.23 11.82
CA LEU A 536 2.00 -24.23 12.86
C LEU A 536 2.45 -23.70 14.24
N PRO A 537 1.89 -24.18 15.34
CA PRO A 537 2.37 -23.86 16.70
C PRO A 537 3.83 -24.23 16.91
N PRO A 538 4.60 -23.49 17.76
CA PRO A 538 6.02 -23.80 18.01
C PRO A 538 6.27 -25.21 18.55
N SER A 539 5.33 -25.74 19.33
CA SER A 539 5.37 -27.09 19.91
C SER A 539 4.48 -28.07 19.13
N PHE A 540 4.46 -27.96 17.79
CA PHE A 540 3.61 -28.77 16.95
C PHE A 540 3.89 -30.28 17.12
N ASP A 541 2.83 -31.04 17.38
CA ASP A 541 2.82 -32.49 17.48
C ASP A 541 1.80 -33.06 16.46
N PRO A 542 2.26 -33.74 15.40
CA PRO A 542 1.36 -34.22 14.34
C PRO A 542 0.33 -35.27 14.82
N SER A 543 0.47 -35.79 16.04
CA SER A 543 -0.49 -36.71 16.64
C SER A 543 -1.67 -36.02 17.33
N LYS A 544 -1.58 -34.70 17.54
CA LYS A 544 -2.62 -33.88 18.16
C LYS A 544 -3.49 -33.18 17.11
N LYS A 545 -4.64 -32.72 17.55
CA LYS A 545 -5.55 -31.86 16.77
C LYS A 545 -5.53 -30.45 17.32
N TYR A 546 -5.44 -29.46 16.43
CA TYR A 546 -5.35 -28.05 16.74
C TYR A 546 -6.55 -27.28 16.20
N PRO A 547 -7.04 -26.26 16.91
CA PRO A 547 -7.94 -25.29 16.33
C PRO A 547 -7.22 -24.51 15.24
N ALA A 548 -7.97 -24.11 14.20
CA ALA A 548 -7.42 -23.33 13.10
C ALA A 548 -8.08 -21.95 13.00
N LEU A 549 -7.32 -20.96 12.57
CA LEU A 549 -7.77 -19.61 12.31
C LEU A 549 -7.46 -19.24 10.86
N VAL A 550 -8.51 -18.99 10.08
CA VAL A 550 -8.41 -18.46 8.72
C VAL A 550 -8.33 -16.94 8.78
N GLU A 551 -7.23 -16.39 8.32
CA GLU A 551 -6.98 -14.95 8.19
C GLU A 551 -7.29 -14.54 6.76
N VAL A 552 -8.42 -13.90 6.50
CA VAL A 552 -8.85 -13.54 5.15
C VAL A 552 -8.80 -12.02 4.92
N TYR A 553 -8.31 -11.63 3.76
CA TYR A 553 -8.61 -10.33 3.16
C TYR A 553 -9.44 -10.54 1.88
N GLY A 554 -8.89 -11.23 0.92
CA GLY A 554 -9.58 -11.73 -0.28
C GLY A 554 -9.94 -10.68 -1.32
N GLY A 555 -9.71 -9.40 -1.05
CA GLY A 555 -10.08 -8.30 -1.92
C GLY A 555 -9.12 -8.07 -3.08
N PRO A 556 -9.58 -7.38 -4.13
CA PRO A 556 -8.75 -7.03 -5.27
C PRO A 556 -7.57 -6.12 -4.87
N HIS A 557 -6.51 -6.16 -5.67
CA HIS A 557 -5.24 -5.45 -5.44
C HIS A 557 -4.47 -5.80 -4.16
N VAL A 558 -4.88 -6.82 -3.42
CA VAL A 558 -4.18 -7.24 -2.20
C VAL A 558 -3.74 -8.68 -2.31
N GLN A 559 -2.47 -8.89 -2.04
CA GLN A 559 -1.85 -10.20 -1.86
C GLN A 559 -1.50 -10.36 -0.39
N THR A 560 -1.90 -11.46 0.24
CA THR A 560 -1.67 -11.73 1.66
C THR A 560 -0.65 -12.84 1.90
N VAL A 561 -0.48 -13.74 0.95
CA VAL A 561 0.51 -14.83 0.99
C VAL A 561 1.80 -14.35 0.36
N THR A 562 2.74 -13.95 1.19
CA THR A 562 4.05 -13.38 0.78
C THR A 562 5.17 -13.93 1.65
N ARG A 563 6.41 -13.94 1.14
CA ARG A 563 7.62 -14.32 1.90
C ARG A 563 8.30 -13.09 2.50
N ASN A 564 7.57 -12.40 3.33
CA ASN A 564 8.07 -11.28 4.13
C ASN A 564 8.27 -11.68 5.59
N TRP A 565 8.80 -10.77 6.41
CA TRP A 565 8.74 -10.89 7.86
C TRP A 565 7.28 -11.00 8.30
N GLU A 566 6.97 -12.07 9.03
CA GLU A 566 5.60 -12.41 9.40
C GLU A 566 4.97 -11.37 10.33
N ARG A 567 3.64 -11.29 10.24
CA ARG A 567 2.86 -10.48 11.17
C ARG A 567 3.02 -11.05 12.57
N LEU A 568 3.38 -10.21 13.53
CA LEU A 568 3.60 -10.63 14.91
C LEU A 568 2.32 -11.14 15.58
N SER A 569 1.15 -10.73 15.09
CA SER A 569 -0.14 -11.33 15.49
C SER A 569 -0.21 -12.82 15.19
N ASP A 570 0.33 -13.26 14.05
CA ASP A 570 0.31 -14.67 13.65
C ASP A 570 1.27 -15.49 14.50
N GLN A 571 2.44 -14.90 14.83
CA GLN A 571 3.35 -15.49 15.82
C GLN A 571 2.68 -15.63 17.19
N PHE A 572 1.82 -14.69 17.57
CA PHE A 572 1.04 -14.76 18.80
C PHE A 572 -0.03 -15.86 18.72
N TYR A 573 -0.86 -15.88 17.67
CA TYR A 573 -1.89 -16.91 17.50
C TYR A 573 -1.30 -18.33 17.49
N SER A 574 -0.17 -18.51 16.77
CA SER A 574 0.48 -19.83 16.72
C SER A 574 0.99 -20.27 18.08
N ARG A 575 1.53 -19.37 18.91
CA ARG A 575 1.97 -19.64 20.28
C ARG A 575 0.81 -19.97 21.22
N GLU A 576 -0.33 -19.35 20.98
CA GLU A 576 -1.59 -19.67 21.67
C GLU A 576 -2.20 -21.01 21.21
N GLY A 577 -1.53 -21.74 20.30
CA GLY A 577 -1.90 -23.08 19.88
C GLY A 577 -2.84 -23.13 18.69
N TYR A 578 -3.04 -22.04 17.97
CA TYR A 578 -3.78 -22.02 16.71
C TYR A 578 -2.88 -22.36 15.52
N VAL A 579 -3.43 -23.10 14.56
CA VAL A 579 -2.88 -23.14 13.21
C VAL A 579 -3.43 -21.94 12.46
N VAL A 580 -2.55 -21.07 11.93
CA VAL A 580 -2.96 -19.89 11.16
C VAL A 580 -2.87 -20.20 9.67
N PHE A 581 -3.94 -19.94 8.93
CA PHE A 581 -4.05 -20.25 7.50
C PHE A 581 -4.43 -19.00 6.70
N ARG A 582 -3.80 -18.81 5.54
CA ARG A 582 -4.12 -17.79 4.54
C ARG A 582 -4.14 -18.39 3.15
N LEU A 583 -5.04 -17.88 2.33
CA LEU A 583 -5.15 -18.22 0.91
C LEU A 583 -5.36 -16.92 0.11
N ASP A 584 -4.56 -16.73 -0.95
CA ASP A 584 -4.83 -15.72 -1.98
C ASP A 584 -5.76 -16.34 -3.02
N ASN A 585 -7.03 -15.93 -2.98
CA ASN A 585 -8.07 -16.33 -3.91
C ASN A 585 -7.93 -15.59 -5.25
N ARG A 586 -8.60 -16.05 -6.29
CA ARG A 586 -8.79 -15.30 -7.53
C ARG A 586 -9.42 -13.93 -7.23
N GLY A 587 -9.04 -12.92 -8.00
CA GLY A 587 -9.34 -11.53 -7.72
C GLY A 587 -8.18 -10.78 -7.05
N SER A 588 -7.25 -11.48 -6.36
CA SER A 588 -6.07 -10.84 -5.77
C SER A 588 -5.02 -10.49 -6.83
N SER A 589 -4.04 -9.62 -6.48
CA SER A 589 -3.09 -9.02 -7.41
C SER A 589 -1.89 -9.90 -7.80
N ASN A 590 -1.08 -9.37 -8.73
CA ASN A 590 0.23 -9.90 -9.15
C ASN A 590 0.20 -11.25 -9.87
N ARG A 591 -0.96 -11.66 -10.38
CA ARG A 591 -1.18 -12.95 -11.05
C ARG A 591 -1.70 -12.79 -12.49
N GLY A 592 -1.78 -11.55 -12.97
CA GLY A 592 -2.29 -11.15 -14.27
C GLY A 592 -3.81 -11.02 -14.34
N LYS A 593 -4.29 -10.39 -15.41
CA LYS A 593 -5.69 -10.01 -15.59
C LYS A 593 -6.66 -11.19 -15.51
N LYS A 594 -6.30 -12.33 -16.10
CA LYS A 594 -7.15 -13.54 -16.06
C LYS A 594 -7.45 -14.01 -14.63
N PHE A 595 -6.52 -13.79 -13.69
CA PHE A 595 -6.70 -14.14 -12.29
C PHE A 595 -7.53 -13.09 -11.54
N GLU A 596 -7.34 -11.82 -11.90
CA GLU A 596 -8.03 -10.70 -11.28
C GLU A 596 -9.47 -10.58 -11.75
N ASP A 597 -9.71 -10.68 -13.06
CA ASP A 597 -10.97 -10.32 -13.72
C ASP A 597 -12.17 -11.24 -13.39
N VAL A 598 -11.92 -12.40 -12.78
CA VAL A 598 -13.02 -13.34 -12.44
C VAL A 598 -14.05 -12.76 -11.48
N ILE A 599 -13.69 -11.72 -10.74
CA ILE A 599 -14.59 -11.05 -9.79
C ILE A 599 -15.45 -9.96 -10.46
N TYR A 600 -15.14 -9.59 -11.72
CA TYR A 600 -15.82 -8.50 -12.40
C TYR A 600 -17.34 -8.72 -12.42
N ARG A 601 -18.09 -7.75 -11.90
CA ARG A 601 -19.54 -7.71 -11.74
C ARG A 601 -20.12 -8.75 -10.74
N GLN A 602 -19.28 -9.44 -9.97
CA GLN A 602 -19.71 -10.54 -9.09
C GLN A 602 -18.82 -10.75 -7.85
N THR A 603 -18.42 -9.67 -7.19
CA THR A 603 -17.67 -9.74 -5.94
C THR A 603 -18.42 -10.59 -4.89
N GLY A 604 -17.68 -11.30 -4.01
CA GLY A 604 -18.26 -12.21 -3.02
C GLY A 604 -18.73 -13.54 -3.59
N GLY A 605 -18.36 -13.87 -4.84
CA GLY A 605 -18.67 -15.12 -5.51
C GLY A 605 -17.42 -16.00 -5.71
N PRO A 606 -16.58 -15.75 -6.74
CA PRO A 606 -15.40 -16.57 -7.01
C PRO A 606 -14.43 -16.66 -5.85
N GLU A 607 -14.17 -15.54 -5.19
CA GLU A 607 -13.25 -15.46 -4.05
C GLU A 607 -13.76 -16.24 -2.84
N VAL A 608 -15.07 -16.26 -2.58
CA VAL A 608 -15.66 -17.08 -1.51
C VAL A 608 -15.52 -18.57 -1.84
N ARG A 609 -15.76 -19.00 -3.09
CA ARG A 609 -15.56 -20.39 -3.48
C ARG A 609 -14.12 -20.85 -3.29
N ASP A 610 -13.14 -19.99 -3.63
CA ASP A 610 -11.74 -20.29 -3.43
C ASP A 610 -11.37 -20.38 -1.95
N GLN A 611 -11.90 -19.48 -1.10
CA GLN A 611 -11.70 -19.55 0.35
C GLN A 611 -12.30 -20.83 0.94
N LEU A 612 -13.50 -21.22 0.52
CA LEU A 612 -14.13 -22.47 0.97
C LEU A 612 -13.33 -23.71 0.51
N LEU A 613 -12.77 -23.70 -0.71
CA LEU A 613 -11.84 -24.73 -1.17
C LEU A 613 -10.61 -24.83 -0.26
N GLY A 614 -10.05 -23.69 0.14
CA GLY A 614 -8.93 -23.62 1.09
C GLY A 614 -9.31 -24.18 2.46
N VAL A 615 -10.49 -23.85 2.96
CA VAL A 615 -11.00 -24.35 4.25
C VAL A 615 -11.27 -25.86 4.20
N GLU A 616 -11.81 -26.39 3.12
CA GLU A 616 -11.99 -27.82 2.92
C GLU A 616 -10.65 -28.57 2.95
N TRP A 617 -9.64 -28.04 2.22
CA TRP A 617 -8.28 -28.57 2.28
C TRP A 617 -7.71 -28.51 3.71
N LEU A 618 -7.85 -27.38 4.41
CA LEU A 618 -7.37 -27.21 5.78
C LEU A 618 -8.00 -28.23 6.73
N LYS A 619 -9.33 -28.40 6.69
CA LYS A 619 -10.07 -29.38 7.51
C LYS A 619 -9.69 -30.84 7.22
N SER A 620 -9.19 -31.12 6.01
CA SER A 620 -8.72 -32.46 5.63
C SER A 620 -7.35 -32.82 6.25
N GLN A 621 -6.62 -31.85 6.80
CA GLN A 621 -5.31 -32.12 7.41
C GLN A 621 -5.46 -32.91 8.71
N PRO A 622 -4.68 -33.97 8.94
CA PRO A 622 -4.87 -34.89 10.07
C PRO A 622 -4.69 -34.22 11.44
N PHE A 623 -3.96 -33.11 11.49
CA PHE A 623 -3.68 -32.35 12.71
C PHE A 623 -4.68 -31.20 12.94
N ILE A 624 -5.65 -30.98 12.08
CA ILE A 624 -6.71 -29.96 12.28
C ILE A 624 -7.91 -30.59 12.97
N ASP A 625 -8.43 -29.87 13.97
CA ASP A 625 -9.73 -30.16 14.53
C ASP A 625 -10.80 -29.52 13.64
N ALA A 626 -11.47 -30.32 12.84
CA ALA A 626 -12.43 -29.84 11.84
C ALA A 626 -13.66 -29.13 12.45
N ASP A 627 -13.93 -29.34 13.73
CA ASP A 627 -15.03 -28.70 14.45
C ASP A 627 -14.61 -27.38 15.12
N ARG A 628 -13.31 -27.02 15.06
CA ARG A 628 -12.73 -25.84 15.70
C ARG A 628 -11.97 -24.96 14.71
N VAL A 629 -12.65 -24.58 13.62
CA VAL A 629 -12.11 -23.66 12.61
C VAL A 629 -12.82 -22.32 12.73
N GLY A 630 -12.05 -21.23 12.93
CA GLY A 630 -12.51 -19.86 12.92
C GLY A 630 -12.07 -19.12 11.68
N ILE A 631 -12.77 -18.01 11.36
CA ILE A 631 -12.40 -17.10 10.28
C ILE A 631 -12.44 -15.67 10.78
N GLN A 632 -11.48 -14.84 10.37
CA GLN A 632 -11.48 -13.41 10.67
C GLN A 632 -10.89 -12.56 9.55
N GLY A 633 -11.37 -11.30 9.43
CA GLY A 633 -10.86 -10.33 8.49
C GLY A 633 -11.31 -8.92 8.82
N TRP A 634 -10.69 -7.93 8.15
CA TRP A 634 -10.95 -6.51 8.33
C TRP A 634 -11.26 -5.84 7.00
N SER A 635 -12.17 -4.85 6.97
CA SER A 635 -12.55 -4.13 5.75
C SER A 635 -13.14 -5.08 4.70
N TYR A 636 -12.57 -5.19 3.49
CA TYR A 636 -12.94 -6.24 2.53
C TYR A 636 -12.82 -7.64 3.17
N GLY A 637 -11.82 -7.88 4.02
CA GLY A 637 -11.72 -9.15 4.78
C GLY A 637 -12.86 -9.37 5.76
N GLY A 638 -13.43 -8.29 6.33
CA GLY A 638 -14.67 -8.35 7.11
C GLY A 638 -15.87 -8.73 6.25
N TYR A 639 -15.98 -8.16 5.05
CA TYR A 639 -16.95 -8.56 4.04
C TYR A 639 -16.78 -10.03 3.65
N MET A 640 -15.56 -10.45 3.33
CA MET A 640 -15.25 -11.84 2.99
C MET A 640 -15.58 -12.82 4.13
N THR A 641 -15.32 -12.41 5.38
CA THR A 641 -15.72 -13.20 6.55
C THR A 641 -17.23 -13.43 6.57
N LEU A 642 -18.03 -12.37 6.41
CA LEU A 642 -19.50 -12.46 6.38
C LEU A 642 -19.98 -13.30 5.18
N MET A 643 -19.51 -13.00 3.98
CA MET A 643 -19.89 -13.71 2.76
C MET A 643 -19.52 -15.19 2.81
N THR A 644 -18.37 -15.52 3.40
CA THR A 644 -17.91 -16.90 3.50
C THR A 644 -18.75 -17.71 4.49
N ILE A 645 -19.06 -17.16 5.68
CA ILE A 645 -19.87 -17.89 6.65
C ILE A 645 -21.33 -18.07 6.21
N LEU A 646 -21.87 -17.10 5.44
CA LEU A 646 -23.25 -17.15 4.95
C LEU A 646 -23.43 -18.07 3.72
N GLN A 647 -22.36 -18.35 2.98
CA GLN A 647 -22.39 -19.25 1.82
C GLN A 647 -21.81 -20.65 2.14
N ALA A 648 -21.16 -20.80 3.29
CA ALA A 648 -20.60 -22.08 3.71
C ALA A 648 -21.69 -23.08 4.16
N PRO A 649 -21.47 -24.37 3.99
CA PRO A 649 -22.31 -25.39 4.66
C PRO A 649 -22.34 -25.17 6.18
N GLU A 650 -23.47 -25.47 6.80
CA GLU A 650 -23.61 -25.38 8.27
C GLU A 650 -22.51 -26.17 8.99
N GLY A 651 -21.96 -25.63 10.07
CA GLY A 651 -20.86 -26.24 10.83
C GLY A 651 -19.49 -26.17 10.16
N THR A 652 -19.33 -25.40 9.06
CA THR A 652 -18.02 -25.17 8.46
C THR A 652 -17.10 -24.39 9.39
N PHE A 653 -17.64 -23.39 10.07
CA PHE A 653 -16.92 -22.54 11.03
C PHE A 653 -17.58 -22.57 12.42
N ALA A 654 -16.76 -22.55 13.46
CA ALA A 654 -17.20 -22.44 14.84
C ALA A 654 -17.16 -21.00 15.39
N ALA A 655 -16.45 -20.08 14.70
CA ALA A 655 -16.37 -18.68 15.07
C ALA A 655 -16.07 -17.81 13.85
N ALA A 656 -16.59 -16.57 13.85
CA ALA A 656 -16.30 -15.56 12.84
C ALA A 656 -16.11 -14.17 13.47
N VAL A 657 -15.07 -13.43 13.06
CA VAL A 657 -14.83 -12.05 13.48
C VAL A 657 -14.76 -11.14 12.26
N ALA A 658 -15.77 -10.30 12.05
CA ALA A 658 -15.83 -9.35 10.96
C ALA A 658 -15.55 -7.92 11.46
N GLY A 659 -14.40 -7.37 11.06
CA GLY A 659 -13.99 -6.02 11.42
C GLY A 659 -14.29 -5.01 10.32
N ALA A 660 -14.92 -3.89 10.64
CA ALA A 660 -15.26 -2.79 9.72
C ALA A 660 -15.75 -3.29 8.34
N PRO A 661 -16.72 -4.22 8.29
CA PRO A 661 -17.10 -4.89 7.05
C PRO A 661 -17.90 -3.99 6.13
N VAL A 662 -17.64 -4.09 4.81
CA VAL A 662 -18.64 -3.70 3.81
C VAL A 662 -19.79 -4.73 3.87
N THR A 663 -21.03 -4.27 3.78
CA THR A 663 -22.21 -5.15 3.83
C THR A 663 -23.08 -5.02 2.58
N ASP A 664 -22.95 -3.87 1.91
CA ASP A 664 -23.65 -3.55 0.67
C ASP A 664 -22.77 -2.60 -0.14
N TRP A 665 -22.39 -2.98 -1.36
CA TRP A 665 -21.50 -2.22 -2.20
C TRP A 665 -22.09 -0.88 -2.67
N SER A 666 -23.40 -0.72 -2.64
CA SER A 666 -24.04 0.59 -2.90
C SER A 666 -23.72 1.65 -1.84
N LEU A 667 -23.19 1.27 -0.68
CA LEU A 667 -22.75 2.15 0.40
C LEU A 667 -21.30 2.60 0.28
N TYR A 668 -20.52 1.97 -0.60
CA TYR A 668 -19.11 2.29 -0.80
C TYR A 668 -18.91 3.25 -1.97
N ASP A 669 -17.66 3.78 -2.14
CA ASP A 669 -17.41 4.84 -3.12
C ASP A 669 -17.50 4.37 -4.57
N THR A 670 -17.64 5.35 -5.48
CA THR A 670 -17.78 5.13 -6.93
C THR A 670 -16.55 4.46 -7.52
N PHE A 671 -15.35 5.02 -7.27
CA PHE A 671 -14.17 4.63 -8.02
C PHE A 671 -13.74 3.18 -7.73
N TYR A 672 -13.77 2.77 -6.45
CA TYR A 672 -13.50 1.39 -6.07
C TYR A 672 -14.60 0.44 -6.52
N THR A 673 -15.84 0.77 -6.15
CA THR A 673 -16.96 -0.16 -6.36
C THR A 673 -17.28 -0.34 -7.83
N GLU A 674 -17.37 0.73 -8.60
CA GLU A 674 -17.75 0.66 -10.03
C GLU A 674 -16.65 0.05 -10.89
N ARG A 675 -15.38 0.09 -10.44
CA ARG A 675 -14.28 -0.65 -11.09
C ARG A 675 -14.56 -2.14 -11.17
N TYR A 676 -15.06 -2.73 -10.09
CA TYR A 676 -15.27 -4.17 -10.01
C TYR A 676 -16.70 -4.59 -10.28
N MET A 677 -17.66 -3.70 -10.11
CA MET A 677 -19.09 -4.02 -10.12
C MET A 677 -19.89 -3.26 -11.17
N ASP A 678 -19.30 -2.33 -11.93
CA ASP A 678 -20.00 -1.29 -12.68
C ASP A 678 -20.94 -0.45 -11.79
N THR A 679 -21.82 0.33 -12.38
CA THR A 679 -22.83 1.06 -11.59
C THR A 679 -23.95 0.13 -11.12
N PRO A 680 -24.64 0.44 -9.99
CA PRO A 680 -25.82 -0.32 -9.58
C PRO A 680 -26.95 -0.35 -10.64
N GLN A 681 -26.98 0.65 -11.54
CA GLN A 681 -27.93 0.74 -12.62
C GLN A 681 -27.64 -0.25 -13.74
N ASP A 682 -26.34 -0.50 -14.02
CA ASP A 682 -25.88 -1.37 -15.10
C ASP A 682 -25.69 -2.82 -14.66
N ASN A 683 -25.56 -3.07 -13.35
CA ASN A 683 -25.36 -4.37 -12.76
C ASN A 683 -26.22 -4.64 -11.51
N PRO A 684 -27.55 -4.43 -11.56
CA PRO A 684 -28.41 -4.58 -10.37
C PRO A 684 -28.35 -6.00 -9.76
N ASP A 685 -28.32 -7.03 -10.59
CA ASP A 685 -28.23 -8.42 -10.14
C ASP A 685 -26.90 -8.74 -9.43
N GLY A 686 -25.80 -8.12 -9.90
CA GLY A 686 -24.48 -8.25 -9.28
C GLY A 686 -24.46 -7.62 -7.89
N TYR A 687 -24.98 -6.41 -7.75
CA TYR A 687 -25.10 -5.73 -6.46
C TYR A 687 -25.99 -6.49 -5.48
N GLU A 688 -27.13 -7.01 -5.94
CA GLU A 688 -28.00 -7.86 -5.09
C GLU A 688 -27.22 -9.07 -4.56
N LYS A 689 -26.57 -9.84 -5.45
CA LYS A 689 -25.88 -11.09 -5.09
C LYS A 689 -24.59 -10.87 -4.30
N SER A 690 -23.96 -9.70 -4.43
CA SER A 690 -22.76 -9.32 -3.67
C SER A 690 -23.09 -8.74 -2.29
N SER A 691 -24.37 -8.51 -2.00
CA SER A 691 -24.82 -7.99 -0.71
C SER A 691 -24.86 -9.10 0.36
N VAL A 692 -24.33 -8.79 1.54
CA VAL A 692 -24.44 -9.65 2.73
C VAL A 692 -25.91 -9.95 3.05
N PHE A 693 -26.81 -9.00 2.84
CA PHE A 693 -28.24 -9.14 3.12
C PHE A 693 -28.91 -10.19 2.23
N TYR A 694 -28.52 -10.28 0.95
CA TYR A 694 -29.01 -11.32 0.05
C TYR A 694 -28.76 -12.73 0.56
N HIS A 695 -27.58 -12.98 1.11
CA HIS A 695 -27.20 -14.26 1.65
C HIS A 695 -27.78 -14.50 3.05
N LEU A 696 -27.89 -13.44 3.86
CA LEU A 696 -28.53 -13.53 5.17
C LEU A 696 -30.00 -13.88 5.06
N ASP A 697 -30.72 -13.41 4.04
CA ASP A 697 -32.10 -13.77 3.76
C ASP A 697 -32.30 -15.24 3.35
N ARG A 698 -31.24 -15.87 2.88
CA ARG A 698 -31.20 -17.24 2.38
C ARG A 698 -30.47 -18.20 3.32
N LEU A 699 -30.09 -17.71 4.50
CA LEU A 699 -29.41 -18.53 5.49
C LEU A 699 -30.33 -19.69 5.92
N GLU A 700 -29.87 -20.89 5.64
CA GLU A 700 -30.50 -22.13 6.14
C GLU A 700 -29.71 -22.62 7.36
N GLY A 701 -30.36 -22.87 8.49
CA GLY A 701 -29.71 -23.31 9.72
C GLY A 701 -29.29 -22.17 10.66
N GLU A 702 -28.31 -22.44 11.51
CA GLU A 702 -27.84 -21.52 12.53
C GLU A 702 -26.74 -20.62 11.97
N LEU A 703 -26.75 -19.33 12.37
CA LEU A 703 -25.66 -18.43 12.07
C LEU A 703 -24.39 -18.85 12.82
N THR A 704 -23.28 -18.97 12.12
CA THR A 704 -21.94 -19.10 12.76
C THR A 704 -21.79 -18.06 13.87
N PRO A 705 -21.34 -18.42 15.08
CA PRO A 705 -21.07 -17.45 16.15
C PRO A 705 -20.24 -16.28 15.62
N LEU A 706 -20.82 -15.09 15.63
CA LEU A 706 -20.29 -13.89 14.96
C LEU A 706 -19.97 -12.79 15.96
N MET A 707 -18.78 -12.19 15.82
CA MET A 707 -18.41 -10.92 16.44
C MET A 707 -18.25 -9.85 15.36
N LEU A 708 -18.94 -8.73 15.51
CA LEU A 708 -18.78 -7.52 14.71
C LEU A 708 -17.90 -6.52 15.46
N ILE A 709 -16.95 -5.90 14.77
CA ILE A 709 -16.06 -4.87 15.33
C ILE A 709 -16.03 -3.68 14.38
N HIS A 710 -16.20 -2.42 14.90
CA HIS A 710 -16.14 -1.24 14.04
C HIS A 710 -15.74 0.03 14.82
N GLY A 711 -14.96 0.91 14.17
CA GLY A 711 -14.72 2.27 14.63
C GLY A 711 -15.94 3.14 14.36
N MET A 712 -16.46 3.86 15.37
CA MET A 712 -17.72 4.61 15.20
C MET A 712 -17.60 5.85 14.34
N ALA A 713 -16.36 6.36 14.12
CA ALA A 713 -16.06 7.52 13.28
C ALA A 713 -15.45 7.13 11.91
N ASP A 714 -15.66 5.90 11.45
CA ASP A 714 -15.12 5.40 10.18
C ASP A 714 -15.60 6.27 9.01
N ASP A 715 -14.64 6.82 8.26
CA ASP A 715 -14.85 7.74 7.14
C ASP A 715 -14.59 7.08 5.76
N ASN A 716 -14.24 5.81 5.76
CA ASN A 716 -14.04 4.97 4.57
C ASN A 716 -15.19 3.96 4.43
N VAL A 717 -15.19 2.88 5.22
CA VAL A 717 -16.36 1.99 5.34
C VAL A 717 -17.25 2.56 6.42
N THR A 718 -18.21 3.37 6.05
CA THR A 718 -19.06 4.10 6.98
C THR A 718 -19.82 3.17 7.92
N PHE A 719 -19.97 3.57 9.20
CA PHE A 719 -20.53 2.72 10.27
C PHE A 719 -21.97 2.24 9.99
N ASP A 720 -22.68 2.85 9.04
CA ASP A 720 -24.01 2.42 8.61
C ASP A 720 -24.00 1.03 7.96
N ASN A 721 -22.87 0.56 7.40
CA ASN A 721 -22.72 -0.83 6.99
C ASN A 721 -23.00 -1.80 8.15
N THR A 722 -22.35 -1.57 9.30
CA THR A 722 -22.55 -2.42 10.49
C THR A 722 -23.93 -2.18 11.14
N THR A 723 -24.42 -0.94 11.22
CA THR A 723 -25.72 -0.67 11.86
C THR A 723 -26.88 -1.28 11.10
N ARG A 724 -26.84 -1.28 9.76
CA ARG A 724 -27.85 -1.99 8.94
C ARG A 724 -27.80 -3.49 9.17
N LEU A 725 -26.61 -4.08 9.19
CA LEU A 725 -26.47 -5.51 9.49
C LEU A 725 -26.97 -5.86 10.88
N MET A 726 -26.66 -5.05 11.89
CA MET A 726 -27.19 -5.24 13.26
C MET A 726 -28.72 -5.25 13.29
N ALA A 727 -29.34 -4.28 12.61
CA ALA A 727 -30.80 -4.19 12.56
C ALA A 727 -31.42 -5.45 11.94
N GLU A 728 -30.88 -5.93 10.83
CA GLU A 728 -31.36 -7.13 10.15
C GLU A 728 -31.17 -8.39 10.98
N LEU A 729 -30.01 -8.56 11.62
CA LEU A 729 -29.74 -9.68 12.52
C LEU A 729 -30.73 -9.70 13.71
N GLN A 730 -31.01 -8.52 14.28
CA GLN A 730 -31.96 -8.36 15.38
C GLN A 730 -33.40 -8.68 14.95
N GLU A 731 -33.83 -8.21 13.76
CA GLU A 731 -35.16 -8.49 13.22
C GLU A 731 -35.37 -10.01 12.99
N LYS A 732 -34.31 -10.71 12.54
CA LYS A 732 -34.30 -12.16 12.36
C LYS A 732 -34.11 -12.94 13.68
N GLY A 733 -33.87 -12.25 14.80
CA GLY A 733 -33.62 -12.92 16.11
C GLY A 733 -32.27 -13.63 16.17
N LEU A 734 -31.32 -13.31 15.29
CA LEU A 734 -29.99 -13.92 15.27
C LEU A 734 -29.06 -13.22 16.27
N MET A 735 -28.34 -14.01 17.05
CA MET A 735 -27.44 -13.49 18.08
C MET A 735 -26.04 -13.21 17.51
N PHE A 736 -25.42 -12.12 17.97
CA PHE A 736 -24.05 -11.73 17.62
C PHE A 736 -23.39 -10.96 18.78
N ASP A 737 -22.07 -11.02 18.85
CA ASP A 737 -21.28 -10.15 19.73
C ASP A 737 -20.93 -8.85 18.97
N LEU A 738 -20.84 -7.72 19.68
CA LEU A 738 -20.49 -6.43 19.09
C LEU A 738 -19.44 -5.72 19.94
N MET A 739 -18.40 -5.17 19.28
CA MET A 739 -17.46 -4.26 19.88
C MET A 739 -17.31 -3.01 19.01
N THR A 740 -17.66 -1.85 19.55
CA THR A 740 -17.47 -0.56 18.87
C THR A 740 -16.37 0.24 19.54
N TYR A 741 -15.68 1.06 18.75
CA TYR A 741 -14.61 1.92 19.25
C TYR A 741 -14.98 3.39 19.01
N PRO A 742 -15.40 4.12 20.07
CA PRO A 742 -15.73 5.54 20.00
C PRO A 742 -14.55 6.39 19.51
N GLY A 743 -14.81 7.34 18.61
CA GLY A 743 -13.81 8.23 18.01
C GLY A 743 -12.78 7.57 17.10
N GLN A 744 -12.82 6.24 16.93
CA GLN A 744 -11.91 5.53 16.02
C GLN A 744 -12.48 5.48 14.62
N ARG A 745 -11.57 5.62 13.63
CA ARG A 745 -11.89 5.57 12.19
C ARG A 745 -11.76 4.14 11.65
N HIS A 746 -11.43 3.99 10.38
CA HIS A 746 -11.31 2.69 9.72
C HIS A 746 -10.26 1.77 10.38
N GLY A 747 -9.16 2.35 10.88
CA GLY A 747 -8.17 1.64 11.69
C GLY A 747 -8.32 1.97 13.17
N ILE A 748 -8.33 0.97 14.07
CA ILE A 748 -8.27 1.17 15.50
C ILE A 748 -6.82 1.48 15.89
N ARG A 749 -6.56 2.66 16.41
CA ARG A 749 -5.22 3.20 16.64
C ARG A 749 -4.94 3.44 18.12
N GLY A 750 -3.63 3.51 18.44
CA GLY A 750 -3.14 3.68 19.80
C GLY A 750 -2.90 2.35 20.52
N GLU A 751 -1.78 2.27 21.26
CA GLU A 751 -1.31 1.04 21.91
C GLU A 751 -2.40 0.38 22.79
N ALA A 752 -3.01 1.16 23.68
CA ALA A 752 -4.04 0.64 24.59
C ALA A 752 -5.26 0.07 23.86
N LEU A 753 -5.70 0.73 22.77
CA LEU A 753 -6.86 0.27 22.00
C LEU A 753 -6.52 -0.94 21.12
N GLN A 754 -5.31 -1.02 20.59
CA GLN A 754 -4.85 -2.20 19.84
C GLN A 754 -4.71 -3.42 20.77
N VAL A 755 -4.19 -3.23 21.98
CA VAL A 755 -4.18 -4.27 23.02
C VAL A 755 -5.60 -4.71 23.36
N HIS A 756 -6.51 -3.76 23.55
CA HIS A 756 -7.93 -4.06 23.83
C HIS A 756 -8.58 -4.82 22.67
N LEU A 757 -8.37 -4.39 21.44
CA LEU A 757 -8.88 -5.04 20.23
C LEU A 757 -8.40 -6.50 20.13
N MET A 758 -7.11 -6.73 20.32
CA MET A 758 -6.54 -8.07 20.25
C MET A 758 -7.06 -8.98 21.36
N LYS A 759 -7.16 -8.45 22.62
CA LYS A 759 -7.77 -9.19 23.74
C LYS A 759 -9.23 -9.53 23.49
N THR A 760 -9.99 -8.61 22.90
CA THR A 760 -11.41 -8.83 22.58
C THR A 760 -11.57 -9.96 21.56
N ARG A 761 -10.77 -9.93 20.49
CA ARG A 761 -10.76 -11.02 19.49
C ARG A 761 -10.38 -12.35 20.11
N MET A 762 -9.26 -12.39 20.86
CA MET A 762 -8.78 -13.61 21.52
C MET A 762 -9.80 -14.19 22.46
N ALA A 763 -10.41 -13.38 23.33
CA ALA A 763 -11.43 -13.85 24.27
C ALA A 763 -12.65 -14.47 23.58
N PHE A 764 -13.06 -13.92 22.44
CA PHE A 764 -14.14 -14.50 21.63
C PHE A 764 -13.70 -15.81 20.97
N LEU A 765 -12.53 -15.82 20.31
CA LEU A 765 -12.01 -17.00 19.61
C LEU A 765 -11.73 -18.15 20.58
N ASP A 766 -11.09 -17.89 21.74
CA ASP A 766 -10.81 -18.90 22.76
C ASP A 766 -12.10 -19.54 23.28
N ARG A 767 -13.11 -18.72 23.65
CA ARG A 767 -14.42 -19.18 24.12
C ARG A 767 -15.08 -20.11 23.11
N LYS A 768 -14.97 -19.84 21.79
CA LYS A 768 -15.65 -20.62 20.74
C LYS A 768 -14.82 -21.77 20.20
N LEU A 769 -13.48 -21.64 20.16
CA LEU A 769 -12.61 -22.62 19.51
C LEU A 769 -11.81 -23.48 20.48
N LYS A 770 -11.65 -23.06 21.76
CA LYS A 770 -10.93 -23.86 22.76
C LYS A 770 -11.84 -24.40 23.87
N ASP A 771 -12.71 -23.54 24.42
CA ASP A 771 -13.53 -23.89 25.57
C ASP A 771 -14.86 -24.57 25.17
N GLY A 772 -15.31 -24.38 23.94
CA GLY A 772 -16.52 -25.03 23.40
C GLY A 772 -17.83 -24.46 23.98
N GLU A 773 -17.84 -23.20 24.48
CA GLU A 773 -19.01 -22.50 25.04
C GLU A 773 -19.71 -21.59 24.03
#